data_7a20f8196f65bfb270fa38aa6ce40e7a
#
_entry.id   7a20f8196f65bfb270fa38aa6ce40e7a
#
_cell.length_a   1.000
_cell.length_b   1.000
_cell.length_c   1.000
_cell.angle_alpha   90.00
_cell.angle_beta   90.00
_cell.angle_gamma   90.00
#
_symmetry.space_group_name_H-M   'P 1'
#
loop_
_entity.id
_entity.type
_entity.pdbx_description
1 polymer ?
#
loop_
_entity_poly.entity_id
_entity_poly.type
_entity_poly.pdbx_seq_one_letter_code
_entity_poly.pdbx_strand_id
1 'polypeptide(L)'
;GNAQFWYSHIVALIKLERLLDAKVLLDQAKNKGFKGADFEQLEQKLNNAFQAQSIKPNNAGAYYNMGIALQEQNKLEEAIGAYRKALAIKPDHANAFYNMGSAVKAQCNLDKAVVGDKQTIYIKPYYAEAYNNMGNALKEQNKLDEAVEAYNKAISIKPDYANAYNNMGIALQEQGKLEEAIGAHKKALTIKPDHANSYYNMGSALKKQGKLERAIEAYKKALTIKPNYADAYYNMGIAFNEQGKLEEAIEAYNKALAIKLDYPEAWLNGAEALEKWNKLKELGLWLERAFQILEPVPSDISFMKSKLLWRNKDTQEAIKLISNIDVETIKPIRKQDYLNLKAKCCEASKDYDLAYDCFKRMNSFAIKSNDYLGLNPELYFQNIKAQLASLKSNSLENPINSITEQPDLVPVFLVGFPRSGTTLLDTILRSHSSIDVVEEQPLVSSAKAFVEKRGYSEIAQVLPKDVISGARKAYITELDKRREPVDNKSILIDKLPLNLLQIPLIQQLYPRAKFILALRHPLDTILSCWMQNFKLNHAMANMVDLERIVDFYCVAMDTFKICRAKYNLNVHEIRYEDLIEDLNGETSALLKFLDLDWEAQMENYQDTALKRGRINTPSYSQVVQPIYKDAKYRWLNYEKHLRQYITQVEPWINEFGYSNY
;
A
#
# COMPACT_ATOMS: atom_id res chain seq x y z
N GLY A 1 -38.75 8.08 42.63
CA GLY A 1 -39.84 7.51 41.93
C GLY A 1 -40.94 7.03 42.89
N ASN A 2 -42.15 7.38 42.61
CA ASN A 2 -43.31 7.05 43.46
C ASN A 2 -43.76 5.61 43.21
N ALA A 3 -43.80 4.77 44.22
CA ALA A 3 -44.28 3.37 44.15
C ALA A 3 -45.64 3.28 43.49
N GLN A 4 -46.52 4.24 43.73
CA GLN A 4 -47.87 4.31 43.13
C GLN A 4 -47.83 4.47 41.61
N PHE A 5 -46.82 5.15 41.06
CA PHE A 5 -46.66 5.29 39.60
C PHE A 5 -46.33 3.92 38.94
N TRP A 6 -45.41 3.18 39.52
CA TRP A 6 -45.06 1.83 39.05
C TRP A 6 -46.24 0.88 39.14
N TYR A 7 -46.95 0.87 40.29
CA TYR A 7 -48.11 0.07 40.51
C TYR A 7 -49.19 0.32 39.45
N SER A 8 -49.60 1.60 39.26
CA SER A 8 -50.63 2.00 38.33
C SER A 8 -50.29 1.64 36.87
N HIS A 9 -49.01 1.79 36.51
CA HIS A 9 -48.57 1.48 35.16
C HIS A 9 -48.59 -0.02 34.88
N ILE A 10 -48.13 -0.85 35.85
CA ILE A 10 -48.19 -2.29 35.77
C ILE A 10 -49.65 -2.78 35.69
N VAL A 11 -50.55 -2.22 36.48
CA VAL A 11 -51.98 -2.52 36.44
C VAL A 11 -52.59 -2.16 35.09
N ALA A 12 -52.23 -1.02 34.52
CA ALA A 12 -52.72 -0.60 33.19
C ALA A 12 -52.24 -1.59 32.09
N LEU A 13 -50.99 -2.02 32.14
CA LEU A 13 -50.43 -2.99 31.19
C LEU A 13 -51.09 -4.36 31.32
N ILE A 14 -51.43 -4.82 32.53
CA ILE A 14 -52.16 -6.07 32.76
C ILE A 14 -53.58 -5.95 32.17
N LYS A 15 -54.27 -4.82 32.35
CA LYS A 15 -55.59 -4.57 31.79
C LYS A 15 -55.60 -4.49 30.25
N LEU A 16 -54.50 -4.04 29.65
CA LEU A 16 -54.33 -3.97 28.20
C LEU A 16 -53.78 -5.31 27.62
N GLU A 17 -53.77 -6.40 28.40
CA GLU A 17 -53.22 -7.72 28.07
C GLU A 17 -51.73 -7.68 27.62
N ARG A 18 -50.98 -6.59 27.90
CA ARG A 18 -49.53 -6.46 27.64
C ARG A 18 -48.73 -7.06 28.78
N LEU A 19 -48.90 -8.38 28.99
CA LEU A 19 -48.40 -9.05 30.18
C LEU A 19 -46.85 -9.10 30.27
N LEU A 20 -46.19 -9.17 29.12
CA LEU A 20 -44.71 -9.15 29.09
C LEU A 20 -44.16 -7.79 29.52
N ASP A 21 -44.74 -6.71 29.03
CA ASP A 21 -44.35 -5.37 29.40
C ASP A 21 -44.63 -5.10 30.88
N ALA A 22 -45.78 -5.62 31.37
CA ALA A 22 -46.10 -5.59 32.79
C ALA A 22 -45.11 -6.33 33.65
N LYS A 23 -44.57 -7.51 33.17
CA LYS A 23 -43.57 -8.27 33.87
C LYS A 23 -42.22 -7.53 33.91
N VAL A 24 -41.76 -7.00 32.78
CA VAL A 24 -40.51 -6.20 32.68
C VAL A 24 -40.58 -5.01 33.63
N LEU A 25 -41.73 -4.30 33.66
CA LEU A 25 -41.91 -3.15 34.54
C LEU A 25 -41.91 -3.57 36.02
N LEU A 26 -42.52 -4.71 36.34
CA LEU A 26 -42.55 -5.28 37.69
C LEU A 26 -41.11 -5.65 38.16
N ASP A 27 -40.32 -6.28 37.30
CA ASP A 27 -38.95 -6.66 37.60
C ASP A 27 -38.05 -5.41 37.77
N GLN A 28 -38.24 -4.37 36.95
CA GLN A 28 -37.58 -3.10 37.11
C GLN A 28 -37.98 -2.40 38.42
N ALA A 29 -39.23 -2.41 38.81
CA ALA A 29 -39.72 -1.87 40.07
C ALA A 29 -39.06 -2.60 41.28
N LYS A 30 -39.01 -3.95 41.24
CA LYS A 30 -38.36 -4.78 42.24
C LYS A 30 -36.83 -4.48 42.38
N ASN A 31 -36.15 -4.35 41.23
CA ASN A 31 -34.74 -4.01 41.18
C ASN A 31 -34.43 -2.59 41.75
N LYS A 32 -35.41 -1.67 41.68
CA LYS A 32 -35.31 -0.36 42.30
C LYS A 32 -35.73 -0.35 43.80
N GLY A 33 -35.96 -1.55 44.38
CA GLY A 33 -36.24 -1.68 45.80
C GLY A 33 -37.72 -1.56 46.18
N PHE A 34 -38.66 -1.45 45.23
CA PHE A 34 -40.07 -1.43 45.51
C PHE A 34 -40.54 -2.87 45.82
N LYS A 35 -40.85 -3.14 47.11
CA LYS A 35 -41.31 -4.41 47.59
C LYS A 35 -42.51 -4.18 48.56
N GLY A 36 -43.40 -5.15 48.70
CA GLY A 36 -44.55 -5.09 49.60
C GLY A 36 -45.74 -5.88 49.06
N ALA A 37 -46.78 -6.03 49.90
CA ALA A 37 -47.95 -6.83 49.60
C ALA A 37 -48.62 -6.48 48.27
N ASP A 38 -48.66 -5.19 47.89
CA ASP A 38 -49.23 -4.70 46.65
C ASP A 38 -48.48 -5.16 45.40
N PHE A 39 -47.15 -5.22 45.42
CA PHE A 39 -46.29 -5.72 44.34
C PHE A 39 -46.33 -7.27 44.24
N GLU A 40 -46.47 -7.94 45.37
CA GLU A 40 -46.66 -9.40 45.43
C GLU A 40 -48.04 -9.78 44.84
N GLN A 41 -49.09 -9.05 45.15
CA GLN A 41 -50.42 -9.21 44.53
C GLN A 41 -50.41 -8.96 43.03
N LEU A 42 -49.66 -7.95 42.57
CA LEU A 42 -49.47 -7.68 41.14
C LEU A 42 -48.73 -8.83 40.43
N GLU A 43 -47.73 -9.40 41.08
CA GLU A 43 -46.98 -10.55 40.54
C GLU A 43 -47.91 -11.76 40.43
N GLN A 44 -48.72 -12.00 41.47
CA GLN A 44 -49.66 -13.11 41.47
C GLN A 44 -50.81 -12.91 40.41
N LYS A 45 -51.29 -11.67 40.28
CA LYS A 45 -52.24 -11.33 39.19
C LYS A 45 -51.63 -11.50 37.79
N LEU A 46 -50.36 -11.09 37.64
CA LEU A 46 -49.64 -11.23 36.39
C LEU A 46 -49.34 -12.71 36.06
N ASN A 47 -48.96 -13.52 37.06
CA ASN A 47 -48.79 -14.96 36.90
C ASN A 47 -50.07 -15.68 36.56
N ASN A 48 -51.17 -15.30 37.22
CA ASN A 48 -52.51 -15.84 36.90
C ASN A 48 -52.96 -15.41 35.47
N ALA A 49 -52.68 -14.21 35.05
CA ALA A 49 -52.95 -13.76 33.69
C ALA A 49 -52.09 -14.49 32.64
N PHE A 50 -50.81 -14.73 32.93
CA PHE A 50 -49.96 -15.60 32.11
C PHE A 50 -50.47 -17.04 32.06
N GLN A 51 -50.92 -17.61 33.18
CA GLN A 51 -51.55 -18.93 33.20
C GLN A 51 -52.87 -18.92 32.40
N ALA A 52 -53.72 -17.91 32.52
CA ALA A 52 -54.94 -17.76 31.75
C ALA A 52 -54.68 -17.61 30.22
N GLN A 53 -53.61 -16.94 29.83
CA GLN A 53 -53.17 -16.90 28.42
C GLN A 53 -52.54 -18.22 27.97
N SER A 54 -51.88 -18.96 28.85
CA SER A 54 -51.32 -20.31 28.55
C SER A 54 -52.39 -21.38 28.42
N ILE A 55 -53.62 -21.12 28.92
CA ILE A 55 -54.75 -22.05 28.87
C ILE A 55 -55.48 -22.00 27.50
N LYS A 56 -55.15 -21.09 26.59
CA LYS A 56 -55.55 -21.21 25.18
C LYS A 56 -54.39 -21.80 24.35
N PRO A 57 -54.24 -23.13 24.29
CA PRO A 57 -53.11 -23.78 23.62
C PRO A 57 -53.08 -23.57 22.09
N ASN A 58 -54.01 -22.79 21.51
CA ASN A 58 -54.21 -22.64 20.08
C ASN A 58 -54.20 -21.19 19.58
N ASN A 59 -53.40 -20.29 20.21
CA ASN A 59 -53.29 -18.92 19.75
C ASN A 59 -51.94 -18.64 19.08
N ALA A 60 -51.83 -18.88 17.78
CA ALA A 60 -50.67 -18.61 16.97
C ALA A 60 -50.21 -17.14 17.07
N GLY A 61 -51.17 -16.18 17.14
CA GLY A 61 -50.88 -14.76 17.27
C GLY A 61 -50.18 -14.41 18.60
N ALA A 62 -50.55 -15.05 19.70
CA ALA A 62 -49.90 -14.82 20.98
C ALA A 62 -48.45 -15.29 20.98
N TYR A 63 -48.14 -16.45 20.42
CA TYR A 63 -46.77 -16.93 20.28
C TYR A 63 -45.97 -16.10 19.29
N TYR A 64 -46.60 -15.60 18.21
CA TYR A 64 -45.95 -14.69 17.28
C TYR A 64 -45.54 -13.36 17.95
N ASN A 65 -46.45 -12.74 18.70
CA ASN A 65 -46.18 -11.51 19.45
C ASN A 65 -45.13 -11.72 20.56
N MET A 66 -45.16 -12.87 21.23
CA MET A 66 -44.12 -13.27 22.18
C MET A 66 -42.76 -13.36 21.49
N GLY A 67 -42.69 -13.93 20.31
CA GLY A 67 -41.45 -13.99 19.51
C GLY A 67 -40.90 -12.61 19.19
N ILE A 68 -41.75 -11.66 18.80
CA ILE A 68 -41.34 -10.25 18.54
C ILE A 68 -40.78 -9.65 19.81
N ALA A 69 -41.47 -9.72 20.94
CA ALA A 69 -41.00 -9.13 22.20
C ALA A 69 -39.69 -9.75 22.71
N LEU A 70 -39.48 -11.04 22.52
CA LEU A 70 -38.24 -11.71 22.85
C LEU A 70 -37.09 -11.29 21.91
N GLN A 71 -37.37 -11.09 20.63
CA GLN A 71 -36.41 -10.61 19.65
C GLN A 71 -35.96 -9.16 19.96
N GLU A 72 -36.89 -8.28 20.36
CA GLU A 72 -36.57 -6.92 20.83
C GLU A 72 -35.68 -6.92 22.09
N GLN A 73 -35.81 -7.94 22.95
CA GLN A 73 -34.93 -8.15 24.11
C GLN A 73 -33.62 -8.85 23.76
N ASN A 74 -33.32 -9.10 22.47
CA ASN A 74 -32.18 -9.85 21.98
C ASN A 74 -32.09 -11.31 22.49
N LYS A 75 -33.22 -11.89 22.94
CA LYS A 75 -33.36 -13.30 23.34
C LYS A 75 -33.69 -14.16 22.14
N LEU A 76 -32.73 -14.27 21.21
CA LEU A 76 -32.97 -14.83 19.87
C LEU A 76 -33.44 -16.29 19.88
N GLU A 77 -32.87 -17.15 20.76
CA GLU A 77 -33.27 -18.56 20.85
C GLU A 77 -34.68 -18.74 21.35
N GLU A 78 -35.05 -17.98 22.39
CA GLU A 78 -36.44 -18.00 22.92
C GLU A 78 -37.44 -17.45 21.88
N ALA A 79 -37.06 -16.40 21.13
CA ALA A 79 -37.86 -15.86 20.06
C ALA A 79 -38.11 -16.89 18.96
N ILE A 80 -37.11 -17.62 18.51
CA ILE A 80 -37.20 -18.70 17.54
C ILE A 80 -38.12 -19.81 18.08
N GLY A 81 -38.02 -20.17 19.37
CA GLY A 81 -38.89 -21.12 20.02
C GLY A 81 -40.35 -20.67 20.00
N ALA A 82 -40.61 -19.39 20.25
CA ALA A 82 -41.96 -18.83 20.20
C ALA A 82 -42.54 -18.84 18.76
N TYR A 83 -41.75 -18.43 17.75
CA TYR A 83 -42.16 -18.49 16.35
C TYR A 83 -42.47 -19.92 15.89
N ARG A 84 -41.67 -20.92 16.31
CA ARG A 84 -41.94 -22.35 16.03
C ARG A 84 -43.30 -22.80 16.62
N LYS A 85 -43.63 -22.37 17.84
CA LYS A 85 -44.94 -22.67 18.44
C LYS A 85 -46.08 -22.01 17.67
N ALA A 86 -45.87 -20.74 17.22
CA ALA A 86 -46.85 -20.07 16.36
C ALA A 86 -47.08 -20.85 15.06
N LEU A 87 -45.98 -21.32 14.42
CA LEU A 87 -46.02 -22.10 13.18
C LEU A 87 -46.62 -23.52 13.36
N ALA A 88 -46.42 -24.12 14.51
CA ALA A 88 -47.02 -25.41 14.85
C ALA A 88 -48.56 -25.32 14.92
N ILE A 89 -49.09 -24.14 15.32
CA ILE A 89 -50.50 -23.87 15.39
C ILE A 89 -51.07 -23.40 14.02
N LYS A 90 -50.31 -22.52 13.34
CA LYS A 90 -50.68 -21.95 12.04
C LYS A 90 -49.49 -22.10 11.07
N PRO A 91 -49.38 -23.22 10.34
CA PRO A 91 -48.27 -23.51 9.43
C PRO A 91 -48.12 -22.53 8.25
N ASP A 92 -49.19 -21.81 7.90
CA ASP A 92 -49.21 -20.79 6.83
C ASP A 92 -48.99 -19.35 7.35
N HIS A 93 -48.36 -19.18 8.53
CA HIS A 93 -48.13 -17.87 9.11
C HIS A 93 -46.84 -17.23 8.54
N ALA A 94 -46.94 -16.61 7.35
CA ALA A 94 -45.82 -16.01 6.63
C ALA A 94 -44.95 -15.07 7.49
N ASN A 95 -45.57 -14.18 8.26
CA ASN A 95 -44.83 -13.24 9.11
C ASN A 95 -44.05 -13.95 10.23
N ALA A 96 -44.48 -15.12 10.71
CA ALA A 96 -43.72 -15.88 11.70
C ALA A 96 -42.49 -16.54 11.08
N PHE A 97 -42.59 -17.05 9.84
CA PHE A 97 -41.40 -17.52 9.11
C PHE A 97 -40.43 -16.39 8.83
N TYR A 98 -40.88 -15.22 8.39
CA TYR A 98 -40.10 -14.04 8.11
C TYR A 98 -39.31 -13.57 9.35
N ASN A 99 -39.99 -13.39 10.49
CA ASN A 99 -39.34 -12.95 11.73
C ASN A 99 -38.40 -14.03 12.30
N MET A 100 -38.78 -15.30 12.19
CA MET A 100 -37.95 -16.43 12.55
C MET A 100 -36.68 -16.46 11.68
N GLY A 101 -36.76 -16.28 10.37
CA GLY A 101 -35.62 -16.15 9.46
C GLY A 101 -34.69 -15.01 9.86
N SER A 102 -35.27 -13.85 10.20
CA SER A 102 -34.54 -12.69 10.69
C SER A 102 -33.79 -12.97 12.03
N ALA A 103 -34.47 -13.62 12.98
CA ALA A 103 -33.86 -14.01 14.26
C ALA A 103 -32.74 -15.04 14.09
N VAL A 104 -32.92 -16.03 13.21
CA VAL A 104 -31.92 -17.07 12.88
C VAL A 104 -30.71 -16.46 12.17
N LYS A 105 -30.95 -15.47 11.30
CA LYS A 105 -29.88 -14.71 10.66
C LYS A 105 -29.04 -13.98 11.72
N ALA A 106 -29.65 -13.34 12.71
CA ALA A 106 -28.98 -12.66 13.80
C ALA A 106 -28.11 -13.62 14.66
N GLN A 107 -28.41 -14.93 14.64
CA GLN A 107 -27.56 -15.98 15.21
C GLN A 107 -26.46 -16.49 14.24
N CYS A 108 -26.23 -15.80 13.12
CA CYS A 108 -25.28 -16.19 12.08
C CYS A 108 -25.56 -17.56 11.42
N ASN A 109 -26.80 -18.08 11.49
CA ASN A 109 -27.22 -19.32 10.81
C ASN A 109 -27.88 -18.98 9.48
N LEU A 110 -27.07 -18.66 8.50
CA LEU A 110 -27.53 -18.12 7.20
C LEU A 110 -28.32 -19.12 6.37
N ASP A 111 -28.00 -20.43 6.44
CA ASP A 111 -28.73 -21.47 5.71
C ASP A 111 -30.20 -21.57 6.18
N LYS A 112 -30.37 -21.60 7.50
CA LYS A 112 -31.73 -21.64 8.08
C LYS A 112 -32.49 -20.33 7.86
N ALA A 113 -31.80 -19.18 7.79
CA ALA A 113 -32.45 -17.92 7.46
C ALA A 113 -32.99 -17.93 6.03
N VAL A 114 -32.20 -18.38 5.06
CA VAL A 114 -32.65 -18.55 3.66
C VAL A 114 -33.84 -19.52 3.55
N VAL A 115 -33.85 -20.62 4.32
CA VAL A 115 -34.97 -21.54 4.37
C VAL A 115 -36.23 -20.85 4.90
N GLY A 116 -36.11 -20.08 5.99
CA GLY A 116 -37.23 -19.32 6.55
C GLY A 116 -37.82 -18.30 5.55
N ASP A 117 -36.96 -17.57 4.86
CA ASP A 117 -37.40 -16.62 3.83
C ASP A 117 -38.04 -17.34 2.63
N LYS A 118 -37.52 -18.50 2.18
CA LYS A 118 -38.13 -19.34 1.13
C LYS A 118 -39.54 -19.84 1.54
N GLN A 119 -39.72 -20.25 2.79
CA GLN A 119 -41.05 -20.63 3.29
C GLN A 119 -42.01 -19.44 3.34
N THR A 120 -41.53 -18.28 3.73
CA THR A 120 -42.28 -17.03 3.68
C THR A 120 -42.74 -16.72 2.28
N ILE A 121 -41.83 -16.80 1.30
CA ILE A 121 -42.12 -16.56 -0.13
C ILE A 121 -43.10 -17.60 -0.71
N TYR A 122 -42.97 -18.86 -0.31
CA TYR A 122 -43.89 -19.91 -0.73
C TYR A 122 -45.34 -19.61 -0.30
N ILE A 123 -45.53 -19.13 0.95
CA ILE A 123 -46.84 -18.79 1.49
C ILE A 123 -47.36 -17.45 0.93
N LYS A 124 -46.43 -16.48 0.76
CA LYS A 124 -46.76 -15.12 0.32
C LYS A 124 -45.80 -14.68 -0.80
N PRO A 125 -46.05 -15.07 -2.07
CA PRO A 125 -45.11 -14.83 -3.18
C PRO A 125 -44.80 -13.37 -3.49
N TYR A 126 -45.66 -12.44 -3.03
CA TYR A 126 -45.48 -11.00 -3.24
C TYR A 126 -44.95 -10.28 -1.99
N TYR A 127 -44.07 -10.92 -1.21
CA TYR A 127 -43.50 -10.33 -0.01
C TYR A 127 -42.08 -9.81 -0.29
N ALA A 128 -41.97 -8.56 -0.73
CA ALA A 128 -40.73 -7.93 -1.14
C ALA A 128 -39.63 -7.96 -0.05
N GLU A 129 -40.03 -7.76 1.22
CA GLU A 129 -39.14 -7.76 2.36
C GLU A 129 -38.47 -9.13 2.58
N ALA A 130 -39.19 -10.24 2.33
CA ALA A 130 -38.61 -11.59 2.44
C ALA A 130 -37.55 -11.85 1.35
N TYR A 131 -37.84 -11.43 0.11
CA TYR A 131 -36.82 -11.50 -0.95
C TYR A 131 -35.56 -10.64 -0.64
N ASN A 132 -35.75 -9.44 -0.11
CA ASN A 132 -34.66 -8.61 0.30
C ASN A 132 -33.81 -9.26 1.43
N ASN A 133 -34.46 -9.86 2.43
CA ASN A 133 -33.76 -10.55 3.52
C ASN A 133 -33.05 -11.81 3.04
N MET A 134 -33.67 -12.59 2.17
CA MET A 134 -33.03 -13.72 1.50
C MET A 134 -31.78 -13.27 0.73
N GLY A 135 -31.87 -12.16 -0.02
CA GLY A 135 -30.72 -11.56 -0.70
C GLY A 135 -29.61 -11.18 0.27
N ASN A 136 -29.94 -10.60 1.43
CA ASN A 136 -28.94 -10.27 2.45
C ASN A 136 -28.25 -11.54 3.00
N ALA A 137 -28.97 -12.60 3.29
CA ALA A 137 -28.44 -13.86 3.78
C ALA A 137 -27.55 -14.54 2.71
N LEU A 138 -27.95 -14.54 1.45
CA LEU A 138 -27.21 -15.09 0.32
C LEU A 138 -25.92 -14.30 0.08
N LYS A 139 -25.96 -12.96 0.17
CA LYS A 139 -24.77 -12.11 0.07
C LYS A 139 -23.74 -12.44 1.17
N GLU A 140 -24.19 -12.59 2.42
CA GLU A 140 -23.31 -12.99 3.53
C GLU A 140 -22.72 -14.41 3.35
N GLN A 141 -23.40 -15.30 2.60
CA GLN A 141 -22.86 -16.59 2.14
C GLN A 141 -21.92 -16.49 0.94
N ASN A 142 -21.63 -15.28 0.46
CA ASN A 142 -20.86 -15.02 -0.77
C ASN A 142 -21.53 -15.59 -2.06
N LYS A 143 -22.86 -15.86 -2.03
CA LYS A 143 -23.67 -16.27 -3.19
C LYS A 143 -24.22 -15.03 -3.88
N LEU A 144 -23.32 -14.25 -4.49
CA LEU A 144 -23.62 -12.88 -4.94
C LEU A 144 -24.64 -12.84 -6.10
N ASP A 145 -24.58 -13.79 -7.03
CA ASP A 145 -25.51 -13.85 -8.16
C ASP A 145 -26.94 -14.13 -7.68
N GLU A 146 -27.11 -15.12 -6.80
CA GLU A 146 -28.37 -15.45 -6.20
C GLU A 146 -28.94 -14.28 -5.34
N ALA A 147 -28.04 -13.56 -4.64
CA ALA A 147 -28.43 -12.38 -3.87
C ALA A 147 -28.99 -11.27 -4.77
N VAL A 148 -28.32 -10.97 -5.88
CA VAL A 148 -28.77 -9.97 -6.88
C VAL A 148 -30.11 -10.37 -7.47
N GLU A 149 -30.31 -11.67 -7.77
CA GLU A 149 -31.61 -12.16 -8.25
C GLU A 149 -32.74 -11.97 -7.22
N ALA A 150 -32.45 -12.27 -5.95
CA ALA A 150 -33.40 -12.05 -4.85
C ALA A 150 -33.78 -10.57 -4.71
N TYR A 151 -32.79 -9.66 -4.75
CA TYR A 151 -33.09 -8.21 -4.72
C TYR A 151 -33.86 -7.74 -5.93
N ASN A 152 -33.61 -8.26 -7.13
CA ASN A 152 -34.41 -7.95 -8.32
C ASN A 152 -35.86 -8.41 -8.17
N LYS A 153 -36.11 -9.55 -7.55
CA LYS A 153 -37.48 -10.00 -7.21
C LYS A 153 -38.14 -9.06 -6.21
N ALA A 154 -37.42 -8.66 -5.14
CA ALA A 154 -37.95 -7.68 -4.18
C ALA A 154 -38.32 -6.35 -4.88
N ILE A 155 -37.48 -5.85 -5.78
CA ILE A 155 -37.71 -4.63 -6.56
C ILE A 155 -38.85 -4.78 -7.55
N SER A 156 -39.02 -5.94 -8.21
CA SER A 156 -40.13 -6.20 -9.12
C SER A 156 -41.48 -6.19 -8.42
N ILE A 157 -41.53 -6.61 -7.15
CA ILE A 157 -42.73 -6.59 -6.30
C ILE A 157 -42.97 -5.18 -5.76
N LYS A 158 -41.91 -4.50 -5.32
CA LYS A 158 -41.97 -3.17 -4.71
C LYS A 158 -40.97 -2.25 -5.38
N PRO A 159 -41.31 -1.57 -6.50
CA PRO A 159 -40.43 -0.74 -7.29
C PRO A 159 -39.83 0.47 -6.54
N ASP A 160 -40.48 0.91 -5.46
CA ASP A 160 -40.02 2.00 -4.58
C ASP A 160 -39.22 1.53 -3.34
N TYR A 161 -38.63 0.32 -3.42
CA TYR A 161 -37.92 -0.25 -2.29
C TYR A 161 -36.41 0.20 -2.29
N ALA A 162 -36.15 1.41 -1.79
CA ALA A 162 -34.81 2.01 -1.74
C ALA A 162 -33.76 1.09 -1.08
N ASN A 163 -34.12 0.38 0.01
CA ASN A 163 -33.17 -0.52 0.69
C ASN A 163 -32.75 -1.71 -0.19
N ALA A 164 -33.69 -2.28 -0.98
CA ALA A 164 -33.39 -3.39 -1.89
C ALA A 164 -32.43 -2.93 -3.00
N TYR A 165 -32.64 -1.76 -3.58
CA TYR A 165 -31.67 -1.15 -4.54
C TYR A 165 -30.30 -0.91 -3.91
N ASN A 166 -30.25 -0.39 -2.68
CA ASN A 166 -28.99 -0.18 -1.98
C ASN A 166 -28.25 -1.50 -1.72
N ASN A 167 -28.96 -2.53 -1.25
CA ASN A 167 -28.37 -3.83 -0.95
C ASN A 167 -27.91 -4.55 -2.23
N MET A 168 -28.67 -4.44 -3.31
CA MET A 168 -28.26 -4.91 -4.65
C MET A 168 -26.98 -4.21 -5.11
N GLY A 169 -26.90 -2.88 -4.92
CA GLY A 169 -25.68 -2.12 -5.23
C GLY A 169 -24.45 -2.61 -4.47
N ILE A 170 -24.60 -2.97 -3.19
CA ILE A 170 -23.51 -3.56 -2.40
C ILE A 170 -23.09 -4.91 -2.99
N ALA A 171 -24.03 -5.81 -3.29
CA ALA A 171 -23.72 -7.12 -3.88
C ALA A 171 -23.01 -6.99 -5.26
N LEU A 172 -23.48 -6.07 -6.11
CA LEU A 172 -22.86 -5.77 -7.41
C LEU A 172 -21.44 -5.20 -7.24
N GLN A 173 -21.22 -4.38 -6.22
CA GLN A 173 -19.87 -3.86 -5.89
C GLN A 173 -18.92 -4.97 -5.43
N GLU A 174 -19.40 -5.97 -4.70
CA GLU A 174 -18.65 -7.15 -4.29
C GLU A 174 -18.32 -8.06 -5.50
N GLN A 175 -19.19 -8.12 -6.51
CA GLN A 175 -18.95 -8.78 -7.81
C GLN A 175 -17.97 -7.99 -8.72
N GLY A 176 -17.56 -6.76 -8.33
CA GLY A 176 -16.74 -5.90 -9.19
C GLY A 176 -17.53 -5.15 -10.28
N LYS A 177 -18.85 -5.30 -10.36
CA LYS A 177 -19.75 -4.61 -11.34
C LYS A 177 -20.04 -3.18 -10.88
N LEU A 178 -18.99 -2.34 -10.87
CA LEU A 178 -19.03 -1.02 -10.22
C LEU A 178 -20.00 -0.04 -10.86
N GLU A 179 -20.14 -0.03 -12.20
CA GLU A 179 -21.10 0.81 -12.89
C GLU A 179 -22.55 0.48 -12.52
N GLU A 180 -22.88 -0.81 -12.50
CA GLU A 180 -24.21 -1.29 -12.14
C GLU A 180 -24.52 -0.99 -10.67
N ALA A 181 -23.53 -1.16 -9.79
CA ALA A 181 -23.64 -0.81 -8.37
C ALA A 181 -23.99 0.67 -8.18
N ILE A 182 -23.25 1.58 -8.88
CA ILE A 182 -23.54 3.02 -8.85
C ILE A 182 -24.96 3.30 -9.38
N GLY A 183 -25.38 2.61 -10.43
CA GLY A 183 -26.72 2.70 -10.98
C GLY A 183 -27.80 2.33 -9.95
N ALA A 184 -27.59 1.23 -9.22
CA ALA A 184 -28.49 0.76 -8.16
C ALA A 184 -28.56 1.78 -7.00
N HIS A 185 -27.41 2.29 -6.52
CA HIS A 185 -27.40 3.33 -5.47
C HIS A 185 -28.10 4.61 -5.91
N LYS A 186 -27.95 5.04 -7.17
CA LYS A 186 -28.69 6.19 -7.71
C LYS A 186 -30.19 5.97 -7.71
N LYS A 187 -30.65 4.76 -8.07
CA LYS A 187 -32.07 4.41 -8.00
C LYS A 187 -32.60 4.47 -6.56
N ALA A 188 -31.82 3.93 -5.60
CA ALA A 188 -32.16 4.07 -4.18
C ALA A 188 -32.30 5.54 -3.76
N LEU A 189 -31.40 6.41 -4.22
CA LEU A 189 -31.42 7.85 -3.93
C LEU A 189 -32.51 8.63 -4.65
N THR A 190 -32.94 8.18 -5.83
CA THR A 190 -34.14 8.74 -6.52
C THR A 190 -35.41 8.48 -5.71
N ILE A 191 -35.51 7.28 -5.09
CA ILE A 191 -36.65 6.89 -4.27
C ILE A 191 -36.57 7.56 -2.89
N LYS A 192 -35.39 7.55 -2.28
CA LYS A 192 -35.15 8.11 -0.94
C LYS A 192 -33.95 9.04 -0.97
N PRO A 193 -34.12 10.35 -1.23
CA PRO A 193 -33.03 11.30 -1.36
C PRO A 193 -32.21 11.53 -0.07
N ASP A 194 -32.77 11.23 1.08
CA ASP A 194 -32.14 11.33 2.41
C ASP A 194 -31.52 9.99 2.89
N HIS A 195 -31.21 9.07 1.96
CA HIS A 195 -30.61 7.77 2.30
C HIS A 195 -29.09 7.84 2.41
N ALA A 196 -28.56 8.25 3.57
CA ALA A 196 -27.12 8.44 3.83
C ALA A 196 -26.27 7.21 3.44
N ASN A 197 -26.76 5.99 3.73
CA ASN A 197 -26.03 4.76 3.39
C ASN A 197 -25.85 4.57 1.88
N SER A 198 -26.84 4.95 1.05
CA SER A 198 -26.71 4.86 -0.41
C SER A 198 -25.70 5.86 -0.95
N TYR A 199 -25.64 7.08 -0.39
CA TYR A 199 -24.56 8.02 -0.75
C TYR A 199 -23.20 7.50 -0.34
N TYR A 200 -23.04 6.95 0.86
CA TYR A 200 -21.80 6.36 1.33
C TYR A 200 -21.35 5.20 0.43
N ASN A 201 -22.25 4.24 0.13
CA ASN A 201 -21.93 3.09 -0.71
C ASN A 201 -21.63 3.49 -2.16
N MET A 202 -22.37 4.46 -2.71
CA MET A 202 -22.05 5.06 -4.02
C MET A 202 -20.67 5.71 -4.02
N GLY A 203 -20.30 6.44 -2.98
CA GLY A 203 -18.96 7.00 -2.78
C GLY A 203 -17.89 5.92 -2.78
N SER A 204 -18.13 4.81 -2.09
CA SER A 204 -17.22 3.67 -2.04
C SER A 204 -17.03 3.00 -3.40
N ALA A 205 -18.11 2.83 -4.18
CA ALA A 205 -18.05 2.31 -5.54
C ALA A 205 -17.31 3.26 -6.49
N LEU A 206 -17.56 4.58 -6.40
CA LEU A 206 -16.86 5.60 -7.18
C LEU A 206 -15.36 5.65 -6.86
N LYS A 207 -14.99 5.53 -5.57
CA LYS A 207 -13.58 5.45 -5.14
C LYS A 207 -12.89 4.23 -5.76
N LYS A 208 -13.51 3.05 -5.72
CA LYS A 208 -12.97 1.83 -6.38
C LYS A 208 -12.79 2.00 -7.89
N GLN A 209 -13.58 2.85 -8.55
CA GLN A 209 -13.41 3.22 -9.97
C GLN A 209 -12.32 4.28 -10.20
N GLY A 210 -11.67 4.80 -9.16
CA GLY A 210 -10.73 5.92 -9.26
C GLY A 210 -11.38 7.30 -9.48
N LYS A 211 -12.72 7.41 -9.42
CA LYS A 211 -13.46 8.67 -9.60
C LYS A 211 -13.51 9.43 -8.26
N LEU A 212 -12.33 9.86 -7.79
CA LEU A 212 -12.14 10.35 -6.42
C LEU A 212 -12.94 11.60 -6.08
N GLU A 213 -13.03 12.58 -7.01
CA GLU A 213 -13.81 13.82 -6.79
C GLU A 213 -15.29 13.50 -6.53
N ARG A 214 -15.86 12.65 -7.39
CA ARG A 214 -17.26 12.24 -7.26
C ARG A 214 -17.52 11.40 -6.02
N ALA A 215 -16.52 10.60 -5.60
CA ALA A 215 -16.61 9.84 -4.35
C ALA A 215 -16.67 10.79 -3.14
N ILE A 216 -15.81 11.81 -3.11
CA ILE A 216 -15.80 12.84 -2.05
C ILE A 216 -17.14 13.59 -2.00
N GLU A 217 -17.72 13.97 -3.15
CA GLU A 217 -19.03 14.60 -3.19
C GLU A 217 -20.13 13.70 -2.62
N ALA A 218 -20.10 12.40 -2.94
CA ALA A 218 -21.05 11.44 -2.41
C ALA A 218 -20.89 11.28 -0.88
N TYR A 219 -19.66 11.19 -0.36
CA TYR A 219 -19.41 11.17 1.09
C TYR A 219 -19.89 12.45 1.78
N LYS A 220 -19.66 13.63 1.20
CA LYS A 220 -20.16 14.89 1.73
C LYS A 220 -21.69 14.91 1.85
N LYS A 221 -22.40 14.40 0.82
CA LYS A 221 -23.86 14.25 0.88
C LYS A 221 -24.31 13.28 1.97
N ALA A 222 -23.63 12.14 2.12
CA ALA A 222 -23.90 11.21 3.23
C ALA A 222 -23.74 11.89 4.59
N LEU A 223 -22.68 12.70 4.76
CA LEU A 223 -22.37 13.42 5.99
C LEU A 223 -23.32 14.61 6.28
N THR A 224 -23.88 15.25 5.23
CA THR A 224 -24.92 16.25 5.40
C THR A 224 -26.20 15.64 5.99
N ILE A 225 -26.53 14.40 5.60
CA ILE A 225 -27.72 13.68 6.11
C ILE A 225 -27.42 13.06 7.49
N LYS A 226 -26.22 12.46 7.65
CA LYS A 226 -25.80 11.80 8.88
C LYS A 226 -24.45 12.35 9.33
N PRO A 227 -24.39 13.45 10.10
CA PRO A 227 -23.12 14.09 10.52
C PRO A 227 -22.21 13.19 11.36
N ASN A 228 -22.76 12.27 12.15
CA ASN A 228 -22.02 11.32 12.98
C ASN A 228 -21.76 9.99 12.23
N TYR A 229 -21.19 10.06 11.02
CA TYR A 229 -20.87 8.91 10.23
C TYR A 229 -19.35 8.73 10.07
N ALA A 230 -18.71 8.11 11.08
CA ALA A 230 -17.25 7.95 11.16
C ALA A 230 -16.67 7.30 9.90
N ASP A 231 -17.29 6.23 9.37
CA ASP A 231 -16.79 5.52 8.18
C ASP A 231 -16.84 6.39 6.92
N ALA A 232 -17.81 7.31 6.81
CA ALA A 232 -17.87 8.24 5.69
C ALA A 232 -16.73 9.27 5.74
N TYR A 233 -16.42 9.82 6.91
CA TYR A 233 -15.25 10.68 7.10
C TYR A 233 -13.95 9.92 6.83
N TYR A 234 -13.81 8.69 7.34
CA TYR A 234 -12.63 7.86 7.12
C TYR A 234 -12.39 7.59 5.62
N ASN A 235 -13.44 7.13 4.89
CA ASN A 235 -13.31 6.86 3.46
C ASN A 235 -13.10 8.13 2.62
N MET A 236 -13.66 9.26 3.05
CA MET A 236 -13.37 10.57 2.45
C MET A 236 -11.90 10.96 2.65
N GLY A 237 -11.35 10.71 3.84
CA GLY A 237 -9.92 10.89 4.13
C GLY A 237 -9.03 10.05 3.23
N ILE A 238 -9.39 8.78 2.99
CA ILE A 238 -8.66 7.92 2.03
C ILE A 238 -8.71 8.55 0.62
N ALA A 239 -9.87 8.99 0.15
CA ALA A 239 -10.01 9.59 -1.17
C ALA A 239 -9.18 10.89 -1.31
N PHE A 240 -9.11 11.72 -0.28
CA PHE A 240 -8.24 12.89 -0.25
C PHE A 240 -6.75 12.50 -0.28
N ASN A 241 -6.35 11.48 0.50
CA ASN A 241 -4.97 11.00 0.50
C ASN A 241 -4.54 10.44 -0.87
N GLU A 242 -5.41 9.72 -1.56
CA GLU A 242 -5.19 9.22 -2.92
C GLU A 242 -5.05 10.36 -3.94
N GLN A 243 -5.73 11.51 -3.74
CA GLN A 243 -5.56 12.74 -4.52
C GLN A 243 -4.28 13.53 -4.16
N GLY A 244 -3.56 13.13 -3.13
CA GLY A 244 -2.43 13.89 -2.59
C GLY A 244 -2.82 15.12 -1.75
N LYS A 245 -4.10 15.31 -1.44
CA LYS A 245 -4.64 16.36 -0.57
C LYS A 245 -4.50 15.93 0.90
N LEU A 246 -3.26 16.02 1.41
CA LEU A 246 -2.90 15.44 2.69
C LEU A 246 -3.52 16.17 3.88
N GLU A 247 -3.66 17.49 3.79
CA GLU A 247 -4.28 18.30 4.84
C GLU A 247 -5.75 17.95 5.04
N GLU A 248 -6.51 17.90 3.94
CA GLU A 248 -7.92 17.54 3.95
C GLU A 248 -8.12 16.08 4.38
N ALA A 249 -7.17 15.19 4.04
CA ALA A 249 -7.20 13.81 4.51
C ALA A 249 -7.07 13.72 6.03
N ILE A 250 -6.12 14.44 6.62
CA ILE A 250 -5.89 14.48 8.08
C ILE A 250 -7.10 15.08 8.80
N GLU A 251 -7.69 16.15 8.26
CA GLU A 251 -8.91 16.75 8.82
C GLU A 251 -10.08 15.74 8.82
N ALA A 252 -10.24 14.98 7.73
CA ALA A 252 -11.28 13.97 7.63
C ALA A 252 -11.05 12.81 8.63
N TYR A 253 -9.80 12.34 8.80
CA TYR A 253 -9.48 11.33 9.82
C TYR A 253 -9.71 11.86 11.24
N ASN A 254 -9.38 13.12 11.53
CA ASN A 254 -9.70 13.74 12.83
C ASN A 254 -11.20 13.73 13.11
N LYS A 255 -12.04 14.07 12.11
CA LYS A 255 -13.50 14.01 12.25
C LYS A 255 -14.01 12.59 12.49
N ALA A 256 -13.44 11.60 11.79
CA ALA A 256 -13.75 10.19 12.04
C ALA A 256 -13.42 9.77 13.47
N LEU A 257 -12.23 10.16 13.96
CA LEU A 257 -11.76 9.87 15.32
C LEU A 257 -12.53 10.63 16.40
N ALA A 258 -13.03 11.82 16.11
CA ALA A 258 -13.90 12.56 17.03
C ALA A 258 -15.23 11.83 17.29
N ILE A 259 -15.71 11.04 16.32
CA ILE A 259 -16.94 10.24 16.42
C ILE A 259 -16.63 8.85 17.01
N LYS A 260 -15.54 8.21 16.56
CA LYS A 260 -15.13 6.88 16.96
C LYS A 260 -13.64 6.90 17.31
N LEU A 261 -13.31 7.06 18.60
CA LEU A 261 -11.94 7.14 19.09
C LEU A 261 -11.18 5.80 18.91
N ASP A 262 -11.84 4.68 19.17
CA ASP A 262 -11.30 3.34 18.91
C ASP A 262 -11.50 2.99 17.43
N TYR A 263 -10.65 3.60 16.57
CA TYR A 263 -10.64 3.38 15.12
C TYR A 263 -9.18 3.25 14.63
N PRO A 264 -8.56 2.07 14.82
CA PRO A 264 -7.15 1.85 14.50
C PRO A 264 -6.76 2.22 13.08
N GLU A 265 -7.63 1.96 12.08
CA GLU A 265 -7.36 2.27 10.69
C GLU A 265 -7.30 3.78 10.44
N ALA A 266 -8.12 4.57 11.12
CA ALA A 266 -8.08 6.02 10.99
C ALA A 266 -6.82 6.61 11.65
N TRP A 267 -6.42 6.08 12.80
CA TRP A 267 -5.15 6.43 13.44
C TRP A 267 -3.96 6.12 12.54
N LEU A 268 -3.94 4.95 11.93
CA LEU A 268 -2.85 4.50 11.07
C LEU A 268 -2.76 5.33 9.78
N ASN A 269 -3.88 5.51 9.08
CA ASN A 269 -3.89 6.27 7.81
C ASN A 269 -3.60 7.75 8.03
N GLY A 270 -4.03 8.32 9.18
CA GLY A 270 -3.66 9.67 9.58
C GLY A 270 -2.16 9.81 9.85
N ALA A 271 -1.55 8.84 10.53
CA ALA A 271 -0.12 8.80 10.75
C ALA A 271 0.67 8.71 9.42
N GLU A 272 0.22 7.88 8.47
CA GLU A 272 0.82 7.78 7.14
C GLU A 272 0.70 9.08 6.33
N ALA A 273 -0.45 9.76 6.41
CA ALA A 273 -0.64 11.04 5.75
C ALA A 273 0.28 12.13 6.33
N LEU A 274 0.42 12.18 7.66
CA LEU A 274 1.35 13.10 8.34
C LEU A 274 2.81 12.81 8.00
N GLU A 275 3.20 11.53 7.92
CA GLU A 275 4.54 11.14 7.51
C GLU A 275 4.82 11.55 6.06
N LYS A 276 3.88 11.26 5.14
CA LYS A 276 3.98 11.62 3.72
C LYS A 276 4.06 13.14 3.52
N TRP A 277 3.39 13.90 4.37
CA TRP A 277 3.45 15.37 4.38
C TRP A 277 4.69 15.92 5.11
N ASN A 278 5.52 15.04 5.68
CA ASN A 278 6.71 15.39 6.45
C ASN A 278 6.42 16.25 7.71
N LYS A 279 5.21 16.13 8.28
CA LYS A 279 4.79 16.80 9.50
C LYS A 279 5.16 15.99 10.74
N LEU A 280 6.48 15.89 11.03
CA LEU A 280 6.99 14.95 12.03
C LEU A 280 6.58 15.29 13.46
N LYS A 281 6.43 16.57 13.80
CA LYS A 281 5.98 16.98 15.13
C LYS A 281 4.52 16.58 15.36
N GLU A 282 3.67 16.88 14.39
CA GLU A 282 2.24 16.52 14.41
C GLU A 282 2.07 14.98 14.39
N LEU A 283 2.90 14.26 13.64
CA LEU A 283 2.93 12.80 13.68
C LEU A 283 3.27 12.26 15.07
N GLY A 284 4.22 12.88 15.78
CA GLY A 284 4.56 12.51 17.16
C GLY A 284 3.35 12.61 18.08
N LEU A 285 2.69 13.77 18.12
CA LEU A 285 1.49 14.00 18.93
C LEU A 285 0.34 13.07 18.55
N TRP A 286 0.17 12.81 17.26
CA TRP A 286 -0.84 11.87 16.75
C TRP A 286 -0.63 10.46 17.27
N LEU A 287 0.59 9.93 17.17
CA LEU A 287 0.95 8.59 17.63
C LEU A 287 0.87 8.48 19.16
N GLU A 288 1.26 9.52 19.92
CA GLU A 288 1.10 9.54 21.36
C GLU A 288 -0.37 9.40 21.79
N ARG A 289 -1.26 10.13 21.14
CA ARG A 289 -2.71 9.99 21.39
C ARG A 289 -3.22 8.59 21.01
N ALA A 290 -2.78 8.03 19.88
CA ALA A 290 -3.15 6.67 19.49
C ALA A 290 -2.73 5.64 20.54
N PHE A 291 -1.52 5.79 21.12
CA PHE A 291 -1.03 4.90 22.19
C PHE A 291 -1.79 5.03 23.51
N GLN A 292 -2.39 6.20 23.79
CA GLN A 292 -3.21 6.41 24.97
C GLN A 292 -4.62 5.82 24.85
N ILE A 293 -5.12 5.68 23.62
CA ILE A 293 -6.52 5.34 23.35
C ILE A 293 -6.68 3.87 22.99
N LEU A 294 -5.74 3.31 22.18
CA LEU A 294 -5.86 1.97 21.64
C LEU A 294 -5.26 0.94 22.62
N GLU A 295 -6.05 -0.05 23.00
CA GLU A 295 -5.61 -1.16 23.86
C GLU A 295 -6.19 -2.49 23.35
N PRO A 296 -5.36 -3.43 22.84
CA PRO A 296 -3.91 -3.28 22.60
C PRO A 296 -3.59 -2.35 21.42
N VAL A 297 -2.41 -1.71 21.46
CA VAL A 297 -1.93 -0.91 20.36
C VAL A 297 -1.58 -1.80 19.16
N PRO A 298 -2.16 -1.59 17.97
CA PRO A 298 -1.83 -2.38 16.78
C PRO A 298 -0.36 -2.27 16.37
N SER A 299 0.19 -3.39 15.91
CA SER A 299 1.61 -3.49 15.50
C SER A 299 2.00 -2.50 14.42
N ASP A 300 1.12 -2.22 13.45
CA ASP A 300 1.37 -1.22 12.41
C ASP A 300 1.56 0.19 12.99
N ILE A 301 0.82 0.56 14.03
CA ILE A 301 0.97 1.86 14.73
C ILE A 301 2.27 1.89 15.53
N SER A 302 2.59 0.80 16.23
CA SER A 302 3.86 0.65 16.94
C SER A 302 5.05 0.72 15.98
N PHE A 303 4.93 0.14 14.79
CA PHE A 303 5.92 0.26 13.72
C PHE A 303 6.06 1.72 13.24
N MET A 304 4.97 2.46 13.01
CA MET A 304 5.03 3.88 12.64
C MET A 304 5.74 4.73 13.70
N LYS A 305 5.50 4.45 14.98
CA LYS A 305 6.21 5.12 16.09
C LYS A 305 7.71 4.78 16.11
N SER A 306 8.08 3.51 15.88
CA SER A 306 9.49 3.09 15.76
C SER A 306 10.19 3.81 14.61
N LYS A 307 9.49 3.95 13.47
CA LYS A 307 10.01 4.67 12.29
C LYS A 307 10.23 6.16 12.56
N LEU A 308 9.31 6.80 13.29
CA LEU A 308 9.45 8.20 13.70
C LEU A 308 10.63 8.38 14.68
N LEU A 309 10.75 7.53 15.70
CA LEU A 309 11.86 7.55 16.65
C LEU A 309 13.21 7.40 15.93
N TRP A 310 13.30 6.46 14.99
CA TRP A 310 14.49 6.28 14.16
C TRP A 310 14.85 7.54 13.35
N ARG A 311 13.86 8.19 12.74
CA ARG A 311 14.06 9.45 12.00
C ARG A 311 14.52 10.60 12.88
N ASN A 312 14.04 10.65 14.13
CA ASN A 312 14.41 11.66 15.13
C ASN A 312 15.78 11.36 15.79
N LYS A 313 16.44 10.27 15.40
CA LYS A 313 17.71 9.77 15.98
C LYS A 313 17.55 9.26 17.43
N ASP A 314 16.34 9.00 17.89
CA ASP A 314 16.04 8.33 19.16
C ASP A 314 16.22 6.81 19.00
N THR A 315 17.44 6.42 18.66
CA THR A 315 17.77 5.07 18.18
C THR A 315 17.48 4.00 19.22
N GLN A 316 17.75 4.25 20.51
CA GLN A 316 17.54 3.26 21.58
C GLN A 316 16.06 2.94 21.80
N GLU A 317 15.20 3.96 21.81
CA GLU A 317 13.77 3.75 21.95
C GLU A 317 13.17 3.10 20.69
N ALA A 318 13.68 3.44 19.49
CA ALA A 318 13.28 2.77 18.26
C ALA A 318 13.61 1.28 18.28
N ILE A 319 14.83 0.91 18.72
CA ILE A 319 15.27 -0.49 18.87
C ILE A 319 14.37 -1.23 19.86
N LYS A 320 14.14 -0.66 21.06
CA LYS A 320 13.31 -1.25 22.09
C LYS A 320 11.87 -1.51 21.59
N LEU A 321 11.29 -0.53 20.93
CA LEU A 321 9.90 -0.65 20.44
C LEU A 321 9.78 -1.68 19.32
N ILE A 322 10.66 -1.62 18.30
CA ILE A 322 10.59 -2.51 17.13
C ILE A 322 10.90 -3.96 17.47
N SER A 323 11.74 -4.21 18.50
CA SER A 323 12.10 -5.55 18.94
C SER A 323 10.91 -6.32 19.50
N ASN A 324 9.94 -5.62 20.08
CA ASN A 324 8.73 -6.21 20.68
C ASN A 324 7.60 -6.45 19.67
N ILE A 325 7.78 -6.10 18.40
CA ILE A 325 6.75 -6.28 17.36
C ILE A 325 6.97 -7.63 16.66
N ASP A 326 5.94 -8.47 16.64
CA ASP A 326 5.93 -9.67 15.82
C ASP A 326 5.61 -9.31 14.37
N VAL A 327 6.49 -9.70 13.45
CA VAL A 327 6.35 -9.44 12.01
C VAL A 327 5.07 -10.05 11.41
N GLU A 328 4.55 -11.13 12.01
CA GLU A 328 3.36 -11.78 11.48
C GLU A 328 2.10 -10.96 11.73
N THR A 329 2.12 -10.07 12.71
CA THR A 329 1.03 -9.15 13.02
C THR A 329 1.04 -7.87 12.17
N ILE A 330 2.14 -7.60 11.44
CA ILE A 330 2.27 -6.48 10.50
C ILE A 330 1.52 -6.82 9.21
N LYS A 331 0.77 -5.84 8.69
CA LYS A 331 0.09 -5.99 7.39
C LYS A 331 1.07 -6.34 6.27
N PRO A 332 0.72 -7.27 5.35
CA PRO A 332 1.64 -7.76 4.31
C PRO A 332 2.36 -6.65 3.53
N ILE A 333 1.64 -5.59 3.19
CA ILE A 333 2.18 -4.45 2.42
C ILE A 333 3.29 -3.68 3.16
N ARG A 334 3.38 -3.81 4.50
CA ARG A 334 4.38 -3.11 5.32
C ARG A 334 5.51 -4.01 5.83
N LYS A 335 5.41 -5.34 5.63
CA LYS A 335 6.40 -6.29 6.15
C LYS A 335 7.82 -6.01 5.65
N GLN A 336 7.98 -5.58 4.41
CA GLN A 336 9.28 -5.21 3.85
C GLN A 336 9.89 -3.99 4.55
N ASP A 337 9.12 -2.91 4.70
CA ASP A 337 9.58 -1.68 5.36
C ASP A 337 9.87 -1.91 6.84
N TYR A 338 9.04 -2.72 7.52
CA TYR A 338 9.28 -3.14 8.90
C TYR A 338 10.60 -3.90 9.03
N LEU A 339 10.83 -4.92 8.19
CA LEU A 339 12.06 -5.72 8.24
C LEU A 339 13.29 -4.89 7.89
N ASN A 340 13.17 -3.95 6.96
CA ASN A 340 14.24 -3.00 6.64
C ASN A 340 14.61 -2.14 7.86
N LEU A 341 13.62 -1.57 8.54
CA LEU A 341 13.89 -0.77 9.75
C LEU A 341 14.44 -1.63 10.88
N LYS A 342 13.89 -2.83 11.10
CA LYS A 342 14.37 -3.77 12.11
C LYS A 342 15.84 -4.16 11.87
N ALA A 343 16.20 -4.45 10.60
CA ALA A 343 17.57 -4.74 10.24
C ALA A 343 18.53 -3.56 10.58
N LYS A 344 18.14 -2.33 10.25
CA LYS A 344 18.93 -1.13 10.60
C LYS A 344 19.05 -0.94 12.12
N CYS A 345 18.02 -1.24 12.87
CA CYS A 345 18.08 -1.23 14.33
C CYS A 345 19.03 -2.31 14.87
N CYS A 346 19.03 -3.51 14.28
CA CYS A 346 19.96 -4.58 14.65
C CYS A 346 21.43 -4.17 14.33
N GLU A 347 21.67 -3.55 13.18
CA GLU A 347 22.99 -3.01 12.85
C GLU A 347 23.47 -1.96 13.86
N ALA A 348 22.59 -1.04 14.25
CA ALA A 348 22.91 -0.03 15.27
C ALA A 348 23.23 -0.68 16.65
N SER A 349 22.68 -1.85 16.92
CA SER A 349 23.01 -2.68 18.10
C SER A 349 24.20 -3.61 17.88
N LYS A 350 24.84 -3.57 16.68
CA LYS A 350 25.91 -4.47 16.24
C LYS A 350 25.53 -5.96 16.19
N ASP A 351 24.24 -6.25 16.10
CA ASP A 351 23.71 -7.61 15.89
C ASP A 351 23.57 -7.86 14.38
N TYR A 352 24.69 -8.12 13.73
CA TYR A 352 24.76 -8.27 12.28
C TYR A 352 24.15 -9.58 11.77
N ASP A 353 24.13 -10.64 12.60
CA ASP A 353 23.49 -11.90 12.23
C ASP A 353 21.95 -11.73 12.16
N LEU A 354 21.35 -11.08 13.15
CA LEU A 354 19.93 -10.78 13.14
C LEU A 354 19.57 -9.76 12.04
N ALA A 355 20.44 -8.78 11.80
CA ALA A 355 20.28 -7.83 10.71
C ALA A 355 20.25 -8.56 9.34
N TYR A 356 21.17 -9.51 9.14
CA TYR A 356 21.23 -10.34 7.94
C TYR A 356 19.92 -11.14 7.75
N ASP A 357 19.43 -11.79 8.80
CA ASP A 357 18.17 -12.54 8.76
C ASP A 357 16.97 -11.64 8.43
N CYS A 358 16.94 -10.43 8.98
CA CYS A 358 15.89 -9.46 8.65
C CYS A 358 15.92 -9.06 7.17
N PHE A 359 17.10 -8.75 6.59
CA PHE A 359 17.22 -8.44 5.17
C PHE A 359 16.87 -9.64 4.28
N LYS A 360 17.29 -10.85 4.67
CA LYS A 360 16.92 -12.09 3.96
C LYS A 360 15.40 -12.30 3.93
N ARG A 361 14.72 -12.10 5.07
CA ARG A 361 13.25 -12.17 5.13
C ARG A 361 12.60 -11.05 4.34
N MET A 362 13.11 -9.83 4.39
CA MET A 362 12.63 -8.70 3.58
C MET A 362 12.59 -9.08 2.10
N ASN A 363 13.69 -9.60 1.56
CA ASN A 363 13.80 -10.04 0.18
C ASN A 363 12.88 -11.22 -0.14
N SER A 364 12.66 -12.14 0.81
CA SER A 364 11.71 -13.24 0.63
C SER A 364 10.26 -12.77 0.49
N PHE A 365 9.89 -11.65 1.13
CA PHE A 365 8.60 -11.00 0.90
C PHE A 365 8.54 -10.26 -0.43
N ALA A 366 9.67 -9.65 -0.86
CA ALA A 366 9.75 -9.00 -2.17
C ALA A 366 9.43 -9.97 -3.30
N ILE A 367 10.04 -11.15 -3.29
CA ILE A 367 9.85 -12.22 -4.31
C ILE A 367 8.37 -12.69 -4.38
N LYS A 368 7.64 -12.64 -3.29
CA LYS A 368 6.23 -13.04 -3.20
C LYS A 368 5.25 -11.90 -3.53
N SER A 369 5.74 -10.70 -3.76
CA SER A 369 4.90 -9.54 -4.07
C SER A 369 4.34 -9.60 -5.49
N ASN A 370 3.17 -8.98 -5.70
CA ASN A 370 2.58 -8.86 -7.03
C ASN A 370 3.50 -8.09 -7.99
N ASP A 371 4.25 -7.11 -7.48
CA ASP A 371 5.22 -6.35 -8.26
C ASP A 371 6.33 -7.24 -8.82
N TYR A 372 6.83 -8.19 -8.04
CA TYR A 372 7.83 -9.16 -8.49
C TYR A 372 7.26 -10.20 -9.46
N LEU A 373 6.06 -10.73 -9.14
CA LEU A 373 5.42 -11.79 -9.95
C LEU A 373 5.06 -11.31 -11.37
N GLY A 374 4.86 -10.00 -11.55
CA GLY A 374 4.66 -9.38 -12.88
C GLY A 374 5.94 -9.18 -13.70
N LEU A 375 7.12 -9.51 -13.14
CA LEU A 375 8.43 -9.30 -13.77
C LEU A 375 9.04 -10.63 -14.23
N ASN A 376 10.02 -10.53 -15.14
CA ASN A 376 10.83 -11.67 -15.55
C ASN A 376 12.33 -11.37 -15.38
N PRO A 377 12.85 -11.41 -14.13
CA PRO A 377 14.26 -11.12 -13.85
C PRO A 377 15.21 -12.13 -14.49
N GLU A 378 14.80 -13.39 -14.61
CA GLU A 378 15.60 -14.45 -15.24
C GLU A 378 15.85 -14.16 -16.71
N LEU A 379 14.80 -13.86 -17.48
CA LEU A 379 14.94 -13.51 -18.90
C LEU A 379 15.82 -12.26 -19.08
N TYR A 380 15.63 -11.25 -18.23
CA TYR A 380 16.46 -10.05 -18.27
C TYR A 380 17.94 -10.38 -18.09
N PHE A 381 18.28 -11.21 -17.10
CA PHE A 381 19.66 -11.60 -16.83
C PHE A 381 20.25 -12.50 -17.94
N GLN A 382 19.47 -13.45 -18.49
CA GLN A 382 19.89 -14.26 -19.63
C GLN A 382 20.19 -13.40 -20.87
N ASN A 383 19.41 -12.38 -21.13
CA ASN A 383 19.65 -11.44 -22.22
C ASN A 383 21.00 -10.70 -22.03
N ILE A 384 21.32 -10.27 -20.79
CA ILE A 384 22.62 -9.64 -20.49
C ILE A 384 23.78 -10.63 -20.69
N LYS A 385 23.65 -11.89 -20.25
CA LYS A 385 24.65 -12.93 -20.49
C LYS A 385 24.87 -13.19 -21.97
N ALA A 386 23.78 -13.27 -22.74
CA ALA A 386 23.84 -13.45 -24.20
C ALA A 386 24.54 -12.24 -24.87
N GLN A 387 24.25 -11.04 -24.40
CA GLN A 387 24.92 -9.81 -24.85
C GLN A 387 26.44 -9.87 -24.58
N LEU A 388 26.85 -10.26 -23.37
CA LEU A 388 28.26 -10.43 -23.02
C LEU A 388 28.92 -11.50 -23.91
N ALA A 389 28.28 -12.66 -24.13
CA ALA A 389 28.79 -13.70 -24.99
C ALA A 389 28.98 -13.21 -26.44
N SER A 390 28.03 -12.46 -26.96
CA SER A 390 28.13 -11.83 -28.28
C SER A 390 29.27 -10.82 -28.36
N LEU A 391 29.51 -10.02 -27.32
CA LEU A 391 30.64 -9.10 -27.26
C LEU A 391 32.00 -9.83 -27.25
N LYS A 392 32.09 -10.98 -26.59
CA LYS A 392 33.28 -11.83 -26.55
C LYS A 392 33.58 -12.49 -27.89
N SER A 393 32.55 -12.90 -28.64
CA SER A 393 32.69 -13.65 -29.89
C SER A 393 32.85 -12.76 -31.14
N ASN A 394 32.34 -11.51 -31.10
CA ASN A 394 32.33 -10.64 -32.27
C ASN A 394 33.67 -9.90 -32.45
N SER A 395 34.29 -10.13 -33.63
CA SER A 395 35.47 -9.40 -34.11
C SER A 395 35.11 -8.11 -34.85
N LEU A 396 33.91 -7.56 -34.63
CA LEU A 396 33.50 -6.28 -35.26
C LEU A 396 34.55 -5.21 -35.02
N GLU A 397 35.03 -4.61 -36.13
CA GLU A 397 35.91 -3.45 -36.08
C GLU A 397 35.25 -2.33 -35.28
N ASN A 398 36.07 -1.51 -34.64
CA ASN A 398 35.59 -0.40 -33.82
C ASN A 398 34.72 0.53 -34.67
N PRO A 399 33.40 0.70 -34.38
CA PRO A 399 32.49 1.49 -35.20
C PRO A 399 32.88 2.98 -35.26
N ILE A 400 33.76 3.44 -34.37
CA ILE A 400 34.26 4.82 -34.30
C ILE A 400 34.88 5.25 -35.64
N ASN A 401 35.55 4.36 -36.38
CA ASN A 401 36.25 4.69 -37.62
C ASN A 401 35.30 4.99 -38.80
N SER A 402 34.04 4.59 -38.71
CA SER A 402 33.04 4.75 -39.78
C SER A 402 32.07 5.91 -39.57
N ILE A 403 32.02 6.50 -38.36
CA ILE A 403 31.06 7.56 -38.00
C ILE A 403 31.77 8.92 -38.02
N THR A 404 31.56 9.65 -39.10
CA THR A 404 32.18 10.97 -39.33
C THR A 404 31.37 12.15 -38.80
N GLU A 405 30.06 12.01 -38.65
CA GLU A 405 29.18 13.05 -38.14
C GLU A 405 29.15 13.09 -36.60
N GLN A 406 29.57 14.22 -36.02
CA GLN A 406 29.45 14.49 -34.59
C GLN A 406 28.11 15.19 -34.33
N PRO A 407 27.34 14.77 -33.30
CA PRO A 407 26.20 15.54 -32.86
C PRO A 407 26.64 16.80 -32.11
N ASP A 408 25.83 17.84 -32.12
CA ASP A 408 26.08 19.12 -31.40
C ASP A 408 26.17 18.90 -29.89
N LEU A 409 25.44 17.91 -29.35
CA LEU A 409 25.46 17.53 -27.95
C LEU A 409 26.07 16.12 -27.79
N VAL A 410 27.15 16.02 -27.06
CA VAL A 410 27.75 14.73 -26.65
C VAL A 410 27.67 14.62 -25.13
N PRO A 411 26.78 13.78 -24.59
CA PRO A 411 26.67 13.60 -23.15
C PRO A 411 27.92 12.92 -22.58
N VAL A 412 28.24 13.23 -21.32
CA VAL A 412 29.12 12.43 -20.46
C VAL A 412 28.24 11.39 -19.75
N PHE A 413 28.69 10.15 -19.65
CA PHE A 413 27.93 9.08 -19.03
C PHE A 413 28.54 8.71 -17.66
N LEU A 414 27.77 8.98 -16.58
CA LEU A 414 28.12 8.53 -15.24
C LEU A 414 27.52 7.15 -15.02
N VAL A 415 28.39 6.14 -15.04
CA VAL A 415 28.06 4.72 -14.99
C VAL A 415 28.69 4.04 -13.79
N GLY A 416 28.24 2.84 -13.48
CA GLY A 416 28.74 1.98 -12.41
C GLY A 416 27.75 0.90 -12.06
N PHE A 417 28.04 0.08 -11.07
CA PHE A 417 27.01 -0.80 -10.54
C PHE A 417 26.09 -0.02 -9.57
N PRO A 418 24.81 -0.37 -9.42
CA PRO A 418 23.97 0.28 -8.41
C PRO A 418 24.64 0.27 -7.04
N ARG A 419 24.50 1.35 -6.27
CA ARG A 419 25.11 1.53 -4.93
C ARG A 419 26.64 1.71 -4.89
N SER A 420 27.28 1.97 -6.01
CA SER A 420 28.72 2.30 -6.09
C SER A 420 29.08 3.75 -5.75
N GLY A 421 28.12 4.55 -5.24
CA GLY A 421 28.40 5.97 -4.88
C GLY A 421 27.98 6.99 -5.93
N THR A 422 27.35 6.58 -7.02
CA THR A 422 26.91 7.47 -8.13
C THR A 422 26.04 8.63 -7.68
N THR A 423 25.22 8.48 -6.63
CA THR A 423 24.35 9.56 -6.12
C THR A 423 25.16 10.65 -5.38
N LEU A 424 26.20 10.27 -4.64
CA LEU A 424 27.08 11.24 -4.01
C LEU A 424 27.80 12.04 -5.09
N LEU A 425 28.38 11.34 -6.06
CA LEU A 425 29.11 11.95 -7.15
C LEU A 425 28.23 12.87 -8.03
N ASP A 426 27.01 12.43 -8.36
CA ASP A 426 25.99 13.27 -9.02
C ASP A 426 25.75 14.56 -8.25
N THR A 427 25.58 14.48 -6.93
CA THR A 427 25.29 15.65 -6.10
C THR A 427 26.44 16.63 -6.08
N ILE A 428 27.69 16.14 -5.99
CA ILE A 428 28.91 16.95 -6.03
C ILE A 428 29.03 17.63 -7.40
N LEU A 429 28.92 16.87 -8.50
CA LEU A 429 29.04 17.39 -9.87
C LEU A 429 27.97 18.43 -10.19
N ARG A 430 26.76 18.20 -9.73
CA ARG A 430 25.62 19.12 -9.92
C ARG A 430 25.82 20.47 -9.22
N SER A 431 26.72 20.54 -8.23
CA SER A 431 27.05 21.79 -7.54
C SER A 431 27.93 22.73 -8.41
N HIS A 432 28.52 22.22 -9.48
CA HIS A 432 29.28 23.00 -10.43
C HIS A 432 28.33 23.78 -11.39
N SER A 433 28.63 25.05 -11.65
CA SER A 433 27.78 25.95 -12.44
C SER A 433 27.59 25.50 -13.90
N SER A 434 28.63 24.89 -14.49
CA SER A 434 28.67 24.46 -15.89
C SER A 434 28.17 23.02 -16.12
N ILE A 435 27.76 22.29 -15.07
CA ILE A 435 27.34 20.88 -15.19
C ILE A 435 25.84 20.77 -14.99
N ASP A 436 25.18 20.05 -15.91
CA ASP A 436 23.80 19.62 -15.80
C ASP A 436 23.74 18.09 -15.73
N VAL A 437 23.13 17.54 -14.67
CA VAL A 437 23.02 16.09 -14.49
C VAL A 437 21.58 15.65 -14.65
N VAL A 438 21.32 14.74 -15.58
CA VAL A 438 20.03 14.06 -15.74
C VAL A 438 20.07 12.73 -15.00
N GLU A 439 19.31 12.65 -13.92
CA GLU A 439 19.35 11.52 -13.00
C GLU A 439 18.32 10.45 -13.35
N GLU A 440 18.82 9.23 -13.58
CA GLU A 440 18.04 7.98 -13.70
C GLU A 440 16.84 8.07 -14.66
N GLN A 441 17.03 8.77 -15.78
CA GLN A 441 16.02 8.85 -16.84
C GLN A 441 16.32 7.81 -17.94
N PRO A 442 15.28 7.31 -18.62
CA PRO A 442 15.43 6.23 -19.62
C PRO A 442 15.91 6.76 -20.99
N LEU A 443 16.91 7.64 -21.02
CA LEU A 443 17.36 8.29 -22.27
C LEU A 443 17.95 7.28 -23.25
N VAL A 444 18.95 6.52 -22.81
CA VAL A 444 19.57 5.44 -23.63
C VAL A 444 18.58 4.32 -23.93
N SER A 445 17.69 4.00 -22.99
CA SER A 445 16.64 2.98 -23.22
C SER A 445 15.65 3.39 -24.31
N SER A 446 15.33 4.70 -24.44
CA SER A 446 14.47 5.23 -25.50
C SER A 446 15.14 5.11 -26.87
N ALA A 447 16.46 5.38 -26.94
CA ALA A 447 17.25 5.16 -28.14
C ALA A 447 17.32 3.67 -28.53
N LYS A 448 17.53 2.80 -27.52
CA LYS A 448 17.56 1.35 -27.72
C LYS A 448 16.25 0.81 -28.26
N ALA A 449 15.12 1.21 -27.68
CA ALA A 449 13.80 0.81 -28.15
C ALA A 449 13.54 1.23 -29.61
N PHE A 450 14.08 2.39 -30.04
CA PHE A 450 14.01 2.83 -31.43
C PHE A 450 14.82 1.89 -32.35
N VAL A 451 16.02 1.48 -31.94
CA VAL A 451 16.91 0.57 -32.71
C VAL A 451 16.24 -0.82 -32.83
N GLU A 452 15.79 -1.38 -31.72
CA GLU A 452 15.13 -2.68 -31.66
C GLU A 452 13.83 -2.73 -32.49
N LYS A 453 13.03 -1.67 -32.46
CA LYS A 453 11.80 -1.57 -33.27
C LYS A 453 12.08 -1.63 -34.79
N ARG A 454 13.29 -1.32 -35.21
CA ARG A 454 13.74 -1.41 -36.61
C ARG A 454 14.43 -2.74 -36.95
N GLY A 455 14.49 -3.66 -35.98
CA GLY A 455 15.08 -4.98 -36.16
C GLY A 455 16.60 -5.01 -36.12
N TYR A 456 17.25 -3.99 -35.55
CA TYR A 456 18.71 -3.92 -35.43
C TYR A 456 19.17 -4.31 -34.01
N SER A 457 20.44 -4.77 -33.94
CA SER A 457 21.15 -5.01 -32.69
C SER A 457 22.49 -4.30 -32.70
N GLU A 458 22.72 -3.42 -31.74
CA GLU A 458 23.92 -2.61 -31.57
C GLU A 458 25.20 -3.42 -31.29
N ILE A 459 25.05 -4.69 -30.93
CA ILE A 459 26.16 -5.58 -30.60
C ILE A 459 26.55 -6.42 -31.81
N ALA A 460 25.59 -6.81 -32.60
CA ALA A 460 25.78 -7.73 -33.72
C ALA A 460 26.30 -7.04 -34.99
N GLN A 461 26.08 -5.72 -35.13
CA GLN A 461 26.38 -4.98 -36.34
C GLN A 461 26.58 -3.50 -36.12
N VAL A 462 27.28 -2.84 -37.06
CA VAL A 462 27.32 -1.37 -37.14
C VAL A 462 25.95 -0.86 -37.62
N LEU A 463 25.37 0.05 -36.87
CA LEU A 463 24.04 0.60 -37.19
C LEU A 463 24.10 1.51 -38.43
N PRO A 464 23.11 1.49 -39.33
CA PRO A 464 22.99 2.44 -40.44
C PRO A 464 22.89 3.90 -39.94
N LYS A 465 23.36 4.84 -40.74
CA LYS A 465 23.39 6.27 -40.34
C LYS A 465 21.99 6.84 -40.01
N ASP A 466 20.98 6.44 -40.76
CA ASP A 466 19.59 6.87 -40.51
C ASP A 466 19.04 6.30 -39.19
N VAL A 467 19.44 5.08 -38.82
CA VAL A 467 19.10 4.44 -37.54
C VAL A 467 19.80 5.16 -36.39
N ILE A 468 21.08 5.47 -36.53
CA ILE A 468 21.85 6.28 -35.55
C ILE A 468 21.20 7.64 -35.34
N SER A 469 20.89 8.36 -36.43
CA SER A 469 20.24 9.68 -36.36
C SER A 469 18.86 9.60 -35.70
N GLY A 470 18.05 8.59 -36.03
CA GLY A 470 16.76 8.36 -35.41
C GLY A 470 16.85 8.01 -33.92
N ALA A 471 17.83 7.20 -33.53
CA ALA A 471 18.07 6.82 -32.13
C ALA A 471 18.56 8.02 -31.30
N ARG A 472 19.45 8.87 -31.87
CA ARG A 472 19.85 10.16 -31.23
C ARG A 472 18.64 11.08 -31.04
N LYS A 473 17.76 11.18 -32.05
CA LYS A 473 16.53 11.97 -31.93
C LYS A 473 15.60 11.42 -30.84
N ALA A 474 15.48 10.09 -30.69
CA ALA A 474 14.69 9.50 -29.61
C ALA A 474 15.29 9.84 -28.23
N TYR A 475 16.61 9.77 -28.08
CA TYR A 475 17.33 10.19 -26.88
C TYR A 475 17.05 11.66 -26.53
N ILE A 476 17.22 12.58 -27.48
CA ILE A 476 17.00 14.02 -27.27
C ILE A 476 15.53 14.32 -26.97
N THR A 477 14.59 13.67 -27.68
CA THR A 477 13.15 13.84 -27.41
C THR A 477 12.78 13.44 -25.98
N GLU A 478 13.41 12.41 -25.43
CA GLU A 478 13.18 12.01 -24.04
C GLU A 478 13.87 12.96 -23.05
N LEU A 479 15.04 13.47 -23.40
CA LEU A 479 15.76 14.49 -22.64
C LEU A 479 14.93 15.78 -22.51
N ASP A 480 14.38 16.29 -23.61
CA ASP A 480 13.59 17.53 -23.66
C ASP A 480 12.31 17.47 -22.82
N LYS A 481 11.73 16.28 -22.63
CA LYS A 481 10.57 16.09 -21.73
C LYS A 481 10.94 16.26 -20.25
N ARG A 482 12.19 16.14 -19.92
CA ARG A 482 12.70 16.00 -18.54
C ARG A 482 13.56 17.16 -18.09
N ARG A 483 14.00 17.99 -19.03
CA ARG A 483 14.91 19.09 -18.79
C ARG A 483 14.15 20.40 -18.93
N GLU A 484 14.18 21.24 -17.88
CA GLU A 484 13.90 22.66 -18.08
C GLU A 484 15.08 23.29 -18.84
N PRO A 485 14.83 24.22 -19.78
CA PRO A 485 15.91 24.92 -20.46
C PRO A 485 16.81 25.60 -19.42
N VAL A 486 18.05 25.16 -19.32
CA VAL A 486 19.01 25.76 -18.41
C VAL A 486 20.01 26.54 -19.28
N ASP A 487 19.89 27.86 -19.24
CA ASP A 487 20.87 28.75 -19.87
C ASP A 487 22.24 28.58 -19.18
N ASN A 488 23.31 28.51 -20.00
CA ASN A 488 24.72 28.50 -19.60
C ASN A 488 25.36 27.21 -19.05
N LYS A 489 24.74 26.04 -19.13
CA LYS A 489 25.43 24.78 -18.79
C LYS A 489 26.08 24.15 -20.01
N SER A 490 27.39 23.89 -19.93
CA SER A 490 28.20 23.39 -21.04
C SER A 490 28.31 21.86 -21.11
N ILE A 491 28.15 21.16 -19.98
CA ILE A 491 28.32 19.70 -19.89
C ILE A 491 27.02 19.06 -19.39
N LEU A 492 26.50 18.16 -20.22
CA LEU A 492 25.38 17.29 -19.86
C LEU A 492 25.93 15.95 -19.34
N ILE A 493 25.52 15.53 -18.14
CA ILE A 493 25.83 14.21 -17.59
C ILE A 493 24.57 13.35 -17.53
N ASP A 494 24.55 12.24 -18.26
CA ASP A 494 23.52 11.21 -18.14
C ASP A 494 23.93 10.23 -17.04
N LYS A 495 23.25 10.30 -15.88
CA LYS A 495 23.49 9.44 -14.73
C LYS A 495 22.45 8.33 -14.65
N LEU A 496 22.76 7.19 -15.19
CA LEU A 496 22.07 5.93 -14.96
C LEU A 496 23.11 4.82 -14.78
N PRO A 497 23.30 4.29 -13.56
CA PRO A 497 24.40 3.35 -13.27
C PRO A 497 24.49 2.21 -14.28
N LEU A 498 23.39 1.51 -14.55
CA LEU A 498 23.36 0.37 -15.48
C LEU A 498 23.49 0.73 -16.96
N ASN A 499 23.67 2.01 -17.34
CA ASN A 499 24.07 2.37 -18.70
C ASN A 499 25.45 1.76 -19.08
N LEU A 500 26.23 1.28 -18.10
CA LEU A 500 27.43 0.49 -18.37
C LEU A 500 27.15 -0.75 -19.26
N LEU A 501 25.94 -1.32 -19.20
CA LEU A 501 25.51 -2.43 -20.05
C LEU A 501 25.11 -2.00 -21.47
N GLN A 502 24.93 -0.71 -21.68
CA GLN A 502 24.50 -0.11 -22.96
C GLN A 502 25.64 0.59 -23.71
N ILE A 503 26.89 0.43 -23.23
CA ILE A 503 28.09 1.03 -23.86
C ILE A 503 28.18 0.73 -25.36
N PRO A 504 27.87 -0.47 -25.89
CA PRO A 504 27.91 -0.73 -27.32
C PRO A 504 27.00 0.21 -28.12
N LEU A 505 25.78 0.47 -27.62
CA LEU A 505 24.87 1.43 -28.25
C LEU A 505 25.39 2.87 -28.09
N ILE A 506 25.79 3.25 -26.86
CA ILE A 506 26.30 4.60 -26.58
C ILE A 506 27.45 4.95 -27.50
N GLN A 507 28.39 4.02 -27.72
CA GLN A 507 29.53 4.23 -28.61
C GLN A 507 29.14 4.40 -30.09
N GLN A 508 28.09 3.75 -30.53
CA GLN A 508 27.58 3.98 -31.88
C GLN A 508 26.81 5.31 -32.01
N LEU A 509 26.13 5.75 -30.95
CA LEU A 509 25.44 7.04 -30.92
C LEU A 509 26.41 8.22 -30.71
N TYR A 510 27.38 8.05 -29.80
CA TYR A 510 28.29 9.11 -29.33
C TYR A 510 29.73 8.58 -29.25
N PRO A 511 30.43 8.41 -30.38
CA PRO A 511 31.77 7.78 -30.43
C PRO A 511 32.86 8.46 -29.57
N ARG A 512 32.67 9.75 -29.24
CA ARG A 512 33.59 10.53 -28.42
C ARG A 512 33.08 10.76 -26.99
N ALA A 513 32.07 10.04 -26.57
CA ALA A 513 31.53 10.17 -25.22
C ALA A 513 32.61 9.90 -24.16
N LYS A 514 32.67 10.77 -23.15
CA LYS A 514 33.44 10.55 -21.93
C LYS A 514 32.61 9.73 -20.96
N PHE A 515 33.26 8.83 -20.22
CA PHE A 515 32.64 8.01 -19.18
C PHE A 515 33.25 8.31 -17.82
N ILE A 516 32.40 8.40 -16.81
CA ILE A 516 32.82 8.43 -15.42
C ILE A 516 32.38 7.11 -14.81
N LEU A 517 33.33 6.27 -14.42
CA LEU A 517 33.07 4.98 -13.77
C LEU A 517 33.16 5.15 -12.26
N ALA A 518 32.01 5.09 -11.60
CA ALA A 518 31.94 5.08 -10.15
C ALA A 518 32.18 3.66 -9.63
N LEU A 519 33.21 3.48 -8.83
CA LEU A 519 33.63 2.23 -8.21
C LEU A 519 33.42 2.27 -6.71
N ARG A 520 33.18 1.13 -6.13
CA ARG A 520 33.18 0.86 -4.69
C ARG A 520 33.60 -0.58 -4.48
N HIS A 521 34.12 -0.90 -3.29
CA HIS A 521 34.51 -2.28 -2.97
C HIS A 521 33.40 -3.27 -3.40
N PRO A 522 33.72 -4.31 -4.21
CA PRO A 522 32.72 -5.20 -4.80
C PRO A 522 31.73 -5.75 -3.80
N LEU A 523 32.21 -6.29 -2.66
CA LEU A 523 31.34 -6.85 -1.62
C LEU A 523 30.47 -5.82 -0.91
N ASP A 524 30.95 -4.57 -0.74
CA ASP A 524 30.13 -3.48 -0.20
C ASP A 524 29.02 -3.08 -1.15
N THR A 525 29.30 -3.08 -2.43
CA THR A 525 28.33 -2.79 -3.49
C THR A 525 27.24 -3.86 -3.55
N ILE A 526 27.63 -5.13 -3.58
CA ILE A 526 26.73 -6.30 -3.59
C ILE A 526 25.85 -6.30 -2.34
N LEU A 527 26.46 -6.19 -1.16
CA LEU A 527 25.75 -6.15 0.11
C LEU A 527 24.78 -4.98 0.18
N SER A 528 25.21 -3.78 -0.25
CA SER A 528 24.34 -2.58 -0.27
C SER A 528 23.17 -2.71 -1.23
N CYS A 529 23.31 -3.41 -2.35
CA CYS A 529 22.20 -3.75 -3.24
C CYS A 529 21.21 -4.68 -2.55
N TRP A 530 21.72 -5.76 -1.95
CA TRP A 530 20.87 -6.76 -1.29
C TRP A 530 20.08 -6.21 -0.08
N MET A 531 20.67 -5.28 0.66
CA MET A 531 20.05 -4.62 1.81
C MET A 531 19.04 -3.54 1.43
N GLN A 532 18.95 -3.18 0.15
CA GLN A 532 18.10 -2.09 -0.30
C GLN A 532 16.70 -2.58 -0.69
N ASN A 533 15.66 -1.96 -0.10
CA ASN A 533 14.29 -2.15 -0.56
C ASN A 533 14.06 -1.31 -1.84
N PHE A 534 14.37 -1.88 -3.00
CA PHE A 534 14.18 -1.22 -4.29
C PHE A 534 12.73 -1.23 -4.74
N LYS A 535 12.33 -0.18 -5.47
CA LYS A 535 11.17 -0.28 -6.35
C LYS A 535 11.52 -1.23 -7.49
N LEU A 536 10.80 -2.36 -7.58
CA LEU A 536 11.14 -3.43 -8.50
C LEU A 536 10.87 -3.06 -9.96
N ASN A 537 11.82 -3.41 -10.82
CA ASN A 537 11.72 -3.53 -12.26
C ASN A 537 12.53 -4.76 -12.68
N HIS A 538 12.59 -5.11 -13.96
CA HIS A 538 13.31 -6.31 -14.42
C HIS A 538 14.77 -6.38 -13.98
N ALA A 539 15.48 -5.24 -13.90
CA ALA A 539 16.86 -5.18 -13.42
C ALA A 539 16.92 -5.31 -11.88
N MET A 540 16.13 -4.49 -11.15
CA MET A 540 16.15 -4.46 -9.69
C MET A 540 15.59 -5.74 -9.06
N ALA A 541 14.74 -6.49 -9.75
CA ALA A 541 14.26 -7.80 -9.31
C ALA A 541 15.40 -8.86 -9.23
N ASN A 542 16.55 -8.61 -9.84
CA ASN A 542 17.76 -9.42 -9.66
C ASN A 542 18.56 -9.06 -8.41
N MET A 543 18.17 -8.00 -7.67
CA MET A 543 18.88 -7.53 -6.46
C MET A 543 18.31 -8.08 -5.15
N VAL A 544 17.42 -9.07 -5.21
CA VAL A 544 16.79 -9.68 -4.02
C VAL A 544 17.48 -10.94 -3.54
N ASP A 545 18.41 -11.48 -4.32
CA ASP A 545 19.17 -12.69 -4.03
C ASP A 545 20.67 -12.44 -4.16
N LEU A 546 21.46 -12.79 -3.13
CA LEU A 546 22.90 -12.50 -3.08
C LEU A 546 23.69 -13.19 -4.20
N GLU A 547 23.41 -14.45 -4.47
CA GLU A 547 24.12 -15.22 -5.52
C GLU A 547 23.84 -14.56 -6.89
N ARG A 548 22.60 -14.20 -7.13
CA ARG A 548 22.20 -13.49 -8.34
C ARG A 548 22.86 -12.14 -8.49
N ILE A 549 23.00 -11.37 -7.39
CA ILE A 549 23.67 -10.06 -7.42
C ILE A 549 25.15 -10.22 -7.75
N VAL A 550 25.82 -11.21 -7.15
CA VAL A 550 27.23 -11.53 -7.42
C VAL A 550 27.44 -11.85 -8.89
N ASP A 551 26.64 -12.77 -9.44
CA ASP A 551 26.66 -13.10 -10.86
C ASP A 551 26.43 -11.87 -11.74
N PHE A 552 25.44 -11.04 -11.39
CA PHE A 552 25.10 -9.86 -12.17
C PHE A 552 26.23 -8.82 -12.10
N TYR A 553 26.85 -8.64 -10.92
CA TYR A 553 28.01 -7.77 -10.76
C TYR A 553 29.15 -8.20 -11.68
N CYS A 554 29.52 -9.49 -11.66
CA CYS A 554 30.59 -10.02 -12.48
C CYS A 554 30.30 -9.84 -13.99
N VAL A 555 29.09 -10.17 -14.44
CA VAL A 555 28.68 -10.00 -15.84
C VAL A 555 28.72 -8.51 -16.26
N ALA A 556 28.30 -7.61 -15.36
CA ALA A 556 28.30 -6.19 -15.63
C ALA A 556 29.75 -5.63 -15.75
N MET A 557 30.64 -6.01 -14.83
CA MET A 557 32.03 -5.58 -14.88
C MET A 557 32.79 -6.20 -16.05
N ASP A 558 32.55 -7.48 -16.38
CA ASP A 558 33.06 -8.12 -17.61
C ASP A 558 32.63 -7.34 -18.86
N THR A 559 31.35 -6.97 -18.93
CA THR A 559 30.84 -6.18 -20.07
C THR A 559 31.58 -4.86 -20.20
N PHE A 560 31.74 -4.14 -19.08
CA PHE A 560 32.48 -2.89 -19.07
C PHE A 560 33.95 -3.07 -19.53
N LYS A 561 34.67 -4.05 -18.95
CA LYS A 561 36.08 -4.35 -19.27
C LYS A 561 36.27 -4.62 -20.74
N ILE A 562 35.40 -5.46 -21.35
CA ILE A 562 35.45 -5.79 -22.76
C ILE A 562 35.16 -4.55 -23.63
N CYS A 563 34.12 -3.79 -23.29
CA CYS A 563 33.80 -2.57 -24.00
C CYS A 563 34.90 -1.53 -23.93
N ARG A 564 35.54 -1.36 -22.75
CA ARG A 564 36.66 -0.46 -22.56
C ARG A 564 37.81 -0.77 -23.50
N ALA A 565 38.20 -2.05 -23.55
CA ALA A 565 39.31 -2.49 -24.44
C ALA A 565 38.90 -2.40 -25.91
N LYS A 566 37.70 -2.87 -26.28
CA LYS A 566 37.23 -2.94 -27.65
C LYS A 566 37.04 -1.56 -28.30
N TYR A 567 36.48 -0.62 -27.56
CA TYR A 567 36.13 0.72 -28.07
C TYR A 567 37.15 1.80 -27.70
N ASN A 568 38.19 1.45 -26.96
CA ASN A 568 39.18 2.40 -26.41
C ASN A 568 38.51 3.59 -25.72
N LEU A 569 37.62 3.27 -24.73
CA LEU A 569 36.79 4.26 -24.05
C LEU A 569 37.63 5.31 -23.35
N ASN A 570 37.19 6.57 -23.43
CA ASN A 570 37.70 7.67 -22.63
C ASN A 570 37.04 7.66 -21.25
N VAL A 571 37.69 7.10 -20.24
CA VAL A 571 37.16 6.81 -18.92
C VAL A 571 37.94 7.48 -17.82
N HIS A 572 37.23 8.13 -16.89
CA HIS A 572 37.78 8.50 -15.58
C HIS A 572 37.16 7.57 -14.53
N GLU A 573 38.02 6.86 -13.78
CA GLU A 573 37.60 5.99 -12.67
C GLU A 573 37.67 6.76 -11.38
N ILE A 574 36.63 6.62 -10.54
CA ILE A 574 36.61 7.22 -9.21
C ILE A 574 36.07 6.20 -8.21
N ARG A 575 36.92 5.93 -7.18
CA ARG A 575 36.55 5.01 -6.10
C ARG A 575 35.82 5.78 -4.99
N TYR A 576 34.72 5.26 -4.52
CA TYR A 576 33.95 5.84 -3.43
C TYR A 576 34.78 6.05 -2.17
N GLU A 577 35.64 5.10 -1.86
CA GLU A 577 36.50 5.11 -0.68
C GLU A 577 37.54 6.24 -0.73
N ASP A 578 38.09 6.53 -1.91
CA ASP A 578 39.05 7.62 -2.10
C ASP A 578 38.33 8.98 -2.10
N LEU A 579 37.18 9.05 -2.77
CA LEU A 579 36.34 10.25 -2.81
C LEU A 579 35.91 10.72 -1.40
N ILE A 580 35.59 9.80 -0.49
CA ILE A 580 35.20 10.17 0.88
C ILE A 580 36.40 10.50 1.78
N GLU A 581 37.60 10.13 1.40
CA GLU A 581 38.85 10.46 2.09
C GLU A 581 39.43 11.79 1.61
N ASP A 582 39.47 12.01 0.30
CA ASP A 582 39.94 13.24 -0.34
C ASP A 582 38.96 13.77 -1.38
N LEU A 583 37.88 14.38 -0.89
CA LEU A 583 36.82 14.96 -1.75
C LEU A 583 37.40 15.95 -2.77
N ASN A 584 38.28 16.83 -2.32
CA ASN A 584 38.79 17.93 -3.15
C ASN A 584 39.76 17.42 -4.21
N GLY A 585 40.68 16.51 -3.85
CA GLY A 585 41.63 15.92 -4.78
C GLY A 585 40.94 15.10 -5.87
N GLU A 586 40.09 14.17 -5.48
CA GLU A 586 39.40 13.28 -6.40
C GLU A 586 38.45 14.05 -7.33
N THR A 587 37.70 15.03 -6.78
CA THR A 587 36.78 15.84 -7.59
C THR A 587 37.59 16.78 -8.54
N SER A 588 38.70 17.34 -8.11
CA SER A 588 39.56 18.17 -8.98
C SER A 588 40.13 17.36 -10.15
N ALA A 589 40.55 16.12 -9.90
CA ALA A 589 41.04 15.22 -10.95
C ALA A 589 39.91 14.90 -11.97
N LEU A 590 38.70 14.67 -11.48
CA LEU A 590 37.51 14.45 -12.33
C LEU A 590 37.16 15.70 -13.15
N LEU A 591 37.17 16.89 -12.53
CA LEU A 591 36.88 18.15 -13.26
C LEU A 591 37.91 18.42 -14.36
N LYS A 592 39.20 18.17 -14.09
CA LYS A 592 40.27 18.25 -15.10
C LYS A 592 40.01 17.30 -16.28
N PHE A 593 39.52 16.08 -16.02
CA PHE A 593 39.08 15.15 -17.07
C PHE A 593 37.90 15.71 -17.89
N LEU A 594 37.02 16.51 -17.26
CA LEU A 594 35.87 17.16 -17.91
C LEU A 594 36.23 18.50 -18.56
N ASP A 595 37.49 18.93 -18.51
CA ASP A 595 37.97 20.22 -18.98
C ASP A 595 37.31 21.42 -18.22
N LEU A 596 37.14 21.26 -16.89
CA LEU A 596 36.56 22.24 -15.98
C LEU A 596 37.51 22.54 -14.81
N ASP A 597 37.35 23.73 -14.22
CA ASP A 597 38.05 24.15 -13.03
C ASP A 597 37.20 23.90 -11.78
N TRP A 598 37.85 23.83 -10.60
CA TRP A 598 37.16 23.69 -9.31
C TRP A 598 36.39 24.97 -8.94
N GLU A 599 35.16 24.79 -8.42
CA GLU A 599 34.36 25.86 -7.86
C GLU A 599 34.15 25.67 -6.35
N ALA A 600 34.31 26.74 -5.55
CA ALA A 600 34.23 26.69 -4.09
C ALA A 600 32.88 26.19 -3.56
N GLN A 601 31.78 26.42 -4.32
CA GLN A 601 30.44 25.91 -3.95
C GLN A 601 30.33 24.39 -3.92
N MET A 602 31.25 23.67 -4.54
CA MET A 602 31.29 22.20 -4.54
C MET A 602 31.66 21.60 -3.18
N GLU A 603 32.35 22.36 -2.32
CA GLU A 603 32.58 21.93 -0.92
C GLU A 603 31.29 21.77 -0.13
N ASN A 604 30.28 22.58 -0.47
CA ASN A 604 28.98 22.61 0.21
C ASN A 604 27.88 21.90 -0.63
N TYR A 605 28.21 20.78 -1.26
CA TYR A 605 27.28 20.02 -2.10
C TYR A 605 25.97 19.63 -1.39
N GLN A 606 25.97 19.54 -0.03
CA GLN A 606 24.77 19.27 0.77
C GLN A 606 23.71 20.35 0.59
N ASP A 607 24.10 21.61 0.41
CA ASP A 607 23.16 22.71 0.15
C ASP A 607 22.45 22.51 -1.20
N THR A 608 23.16 21.99 -2.20
CA THR A 608 22.59 21.61 -3.50
C THR A 608 21.61 20.46 -3.33
N ALA A 609 21.95 19.45 -2.54
CA ALA A 609 21.04 18.36 -2.24
C ALA A 609 19.75 18.83 -1.52
N LEU A 610 19.87 19.71 -0.54
CA LEU A 610 18.74 20.25 0.23
C LEU A 610 17.82 21.11 -0.65
N LYS A 611 18.35 21.89 -1.59
CA LYS A 611 17.57 22.73 -2.51
C LYS A 611 16.77 21.93 -3.55
N ARG A 612 17.14 20.69 -3.83
CA ARG A 612 16.48 19.85 -4.86
C ARG A 612 15.06 19.43 -4.55
N GLY A 613 14.54 19.63 -3.36
CA GLY A 613 13.16 19.34 -2.97
C GLY A 613 12.73 17.88 -3.09
N ARG A 614 13.11 17.15 -4.16
CA ARG A 614 12.81 15.72 -4.37
C ARG A 614 13.96 15.03 -5.08
N ILE A 615 14.59 14.07 -4.41
CA ILE A 615 15.57 13.15 -5.00
C ILE A 615 14.94 11.75 -5.03
N ASN A 616 14.91 11.13 -6.19
CA ASN A 616 14.21 9.87 -6.41
C ASN A 616 15.03 8.62 -6.07
N THR A 617 16.24 8.78 -5.50
CA THR A 617 17.11 7.64 -5.16
C THR A 617 17.01 7.25 -3.70
N PRO A 618 17.18 5.96 -3.37
CA PRO A 618 17.23 5.48 -1.98
C PRO A 618 18.35 6.10 -1.14
N SER A 619 19.35 6.72 -1.77
CA SER A 619 20.53 7.32 -1.12
C SER A 619 20.31 8.77 -0.67
N TYR A 620 19.14 9.38 -0.92
CA TYR A 620 18.91 10.80 -0.62
C TYR A 620 19.22 11.20 0.83
N SER A 621 18.74 10.41 1.78
CA SER A 621 18.97 10.70 3.20
C SER A 621 20.45 10.66 3.61
N GLN A 622 21.31 10.09 2.77
CA GLN A 622 22.75 9.98 2.99
C GLN A 622 23.50 11.20 2.43
N VAL A 623 23.11 11.69 1.25
CA VAL A 623 23.84 12.80 0.57
C VAL A 623 23.51 14.19 1.12
N VAL A 624 22.44 14.34 1.90
CA VAL A 624 22.12 15.59 2.61
C VAL A 624 22.83 15.73 3.95
N GLN A 625 23.63 14.73 4.34
CA GLN A 625 24.42 14.75 5.58
C GLN A 625 25.91 14.90 5.25
N PRO A 626 26.75 15.32 6.21
CA PRO A 626 28.19 15.27 6.04
C PRO A 626 28.63 13.86 5.66
N ILE A 627 29.73 13.77 4.91
CA ILE A 627 30.32 12.49 4.51
C ILE A 627 30.55 11.64 5.76
N TYR A 628 29.94 10.45 5.79
CA TYR A 628 30.15 9.50 6.86
C TYR A 628 30.98 8.31 6.35
N LYS A 629 31.97 7.91 7.14
CA LYS A 629 32.93 6.88 6.74
C LYS A 629 32.46 5.44 7.04
N ASP A 630 31.34 5.28 7.76
CA ASP A 630 30.86 3.97 8.21
C ASP A 630 30.38 3.03 7.08
N ALA A 631 30.25 3.57 5.86
CA ALA A 631 29.89 2.77 4.69
C ALA A 631 31.09 2.07 4.04
N LYS A 632 32.33 2.46 4.41
CA LYS A 632 33.56 1.86 3.90
C LYS A 632 33.80 0.52 4.58
N TYR A 633 33.99 -0.52 3.78
CA TYR A 633 34.23 -1.89 4.25
C TYR A 633 33.18 -2.44 5.23
N ARG A 634 31.94 -1.99 5.10
CA ARG A 634 30.81 -2.49 5.90
C ARG A 634 30.60 -4.00 5.74
N TRP A 635 30.99 -4.57 4.61
CA TRP A 635 30.89 -5.99 4.32
C TRP A 635 31.66 -6.87 5.33
N LEU A 636 32.71 -6.34 5.99
CA LEU A 636 33.46 -7.04 7.03
C LEU A 636 32.59 -7.44 8.22
N ASN A 637 31.60 -6.64 8.55
CA ASN A 637 30.61 -6.97 9.58
C ASN A 637 29.73 -8.18 9.20
N TYR A 638 29.71 -8.52 7.92
CA TYR A 638 28.92 -9.62 7.33
C TYR A 638 29.83 -10.67 6.67
N GLU A 639 31.14 -10.65 6.94
CA GLU A 639 32.13 -11.55 6.32
C GLU A 639 31.68 -13.01 6.38
N LYS A 640 31.17 -13.47 7.53
CA LYS A 640 30.65 -14.82 7.74
C LYS A 640 29.64 -15.26 6.67
N HIS A 641 28.80 -14.34 6.23
CA HIS A 641 27.74 -14.60 5.24
C HIS A 641 28.22 -14.40 3.80
N LEU A 642 29.26 -13.59 3.59
CA LEU A 642 29.75 -13.21 2.26
C LEU A 642 30.99 -14.00 1.83
N ARG A 643 31.67 -14.70 2.75
CA ARG A 643 32.94 -15.44 2.49
C ARG A 643 32.85 -16.36 1.27
N GLN A 644 31.73 -17.02 1.07
CA GLN A 644 31.52 -17.93 -0.07
C GLN A 644 31.57 -17.24 -1.43
N TYR A 645 31.39 -15.93 -1.49
CA TYR A 645 31.38 -15.15 -2.73
C TYR A 645 32.71 -14.44 -3.02
N ILE A 646 33.65 -14.41 -2.06
CA ILE A 646 34.93 -13.70 -2.20
C ILE A 646 35.68 -14.15 -3.44
N THR A 647 35.87 -15.45 -3.61
CA THR A 647 36.62 -16.02 -4.75
C THR A 647 36.02 -15.60 -6.11
N GLN A 648 34.70 -15.46 -6.18
CA GLN A 648 34.04 -15.09 -7.43
C GLN A 648 34.25 -13.60 -7.79
N VAL A 649 34.34 -12.72 -6.81
CA VAL A 649 34.57 -11.28 -7.01
C VAL A 649 36.01 -10.85 -6.86
N GLU A 650 36.91 -11.74 -6.43
CA GLU A 650 38.33 -11.48 -6.24
C GLU A 650 39.01 -10.87 -7.49
N PRO A 651 38.74 -11.32 -8.73
CA PRO A 651 39.28 -10.68 -9.92
C PRO A 651 39.01 -9.16 -9.98
N TRP A 652 37.82 -8.73 -9.51
CA TRP A 652 37.39 -7.33 -9.51
C TRP A 652 37.92 -6.57 -8.31
N ILE A 653 38.13 -7.22 -7.17
CA ILE A 653 38.84 -6.65 -6.01
C ILE A 653 40.23 -6.26 -6.44
N ASN A 654 40.97 -7.16 -7.10
CA ASN A 654 42.33 -6.96 -7.58
C ASN A 654 42.41 -5.94 -8.74
N GLU A 655 41.49 -6.04 -9.72
CA GLU A 655 41.47 -5.15 -10.90
C GLU A 655 41.26 -3.69 -10.49
N PHE A 656 40.40 -3.43 -9.50
CA PHE A 656 40.13 -2.06 -9.04
C PHE A 656 41.05 -1.61 -7.89
N GLY A 657 42.10 -2.36 -7.58
CA GLY A 657 43.11 -2.00 -6.60
C GLY A 657 42.63 -1.99 -5.15
N TYR A 658 41.62 -2.79 -4.82
CA TYR A 658 41.24 -3.04 -3.44
C TYR A 658 42.12 -4.14 -2.85
N SER A 659 42.49 -4.00 -1.56
CA SER A 659 43.18 -5.07 -0.85
C SER A 659 42.18 -6.12 -0.35
N ASN A 660 42.60 -7.39 -0.38
CA ASN A 660 41.92 -8.44 0.39
C ASN A 660 42.27 -8.24 1.86
N TYR A 661 41.27 -7.96 2.71
CA TYR A 661 41.44 -7.86 4.16
C TYR A 661 41.37 -9.22 4.82
#